data_0bf4d4148b88fb3997c2d7431e15d7bc
#
_entry.id   0bf4d4148b88fb3997c2d7431e15d7bc
#
_cell.length_a   1.000
_cell.length_b   1.000
_cell.length_c   1.000
_cell.angle_alpha   90.00
_cell.angle_beta   90.00
_cell.angle_gamma   90.00
#
_symmetry.space_group_name_H-M   'P 1'
#
loop_
_entity.id
_entity.type
_entity.pdbx_description
1 polymer ?
#
loop_
_entity_poly.entity_id
_entity_poly.type
_entity_poly.pdbx_seq_one_letter_code
_entity_poly.pdbx_strand_id
1 'polypeptide(L)'
;MTCDFTRLIPAYRLLTAVRFCAVLIVICALGDSVCFGQDELPTLDQMWEKLPEADELITIDPYDWVVLKLGGVLVTEPLSPRPDTLRKMAEEKARLEAQKGADKQERDAIRLRLEQLRKIEIILPENQAEDYLLPLSQVEKIISFEEMMLRRVDQLLSAGEIRKSYELLIEVDRRVPGWSETVPRFDGLLLREAGLKLDANEPYAALALMDELAERNIANTELPGLLGSTLDTLIKGAVQNEDYPKARYLIDRLLKYYPQHEVGTGWVNRLQGLMNEKLAEARHLSQEKQHYEASIAAQEADLIWRIAGNQRAEYSRYISRYQTLRVPIRRFSGEEIVSPVELQAADRHRELTSVQLFEPTTVDDLTYYQSSFFEQWDPRDLGREVVFSLRQSRPYWQTQPVLTANQLADSLARLLDPQRDSFNPRLASFVREFSVRSPTELQISFNRVPLNLEALFRFPIMAEATTGTDSKVQVLSQRFQLVEDQPDLRVYRRTIPEPDGLIPSQYHVAEIDEIRFKDRHSEIRAFQRREIDILPNLLPWEIDIFKAADRAFIQQYAIPTSHVIVFNPTSAAVSSAQLRRGLSFGVDRENLLKKVILRDPEMKYGRVAAAPWNSSSYANSPLVDAPVYDHYLSFLLRLAALEQLRIPDKQKFVAAAKARVLEAKQEWNEETYRLDHVAEIKAAGAHIKLPKLRMVCDPDEVAMLAAEKMVTRWKLLGFDIELIPGDTGGAKFGDEDWDLMYRRSHMQEPLFDLWELLLTDASFDVDRLSSYPDWMRQELINLDYATSFLDAQERLFLIHRHMTAQGFLIPLWEIDEFIAFQRNLAGFETRPVSTYHGVERWLVKP
;
A
#
# COMPACT_ATOMS: atom_id res chain seq x y z
N MET A 1 -21.84 -16.17 27.09
CA MET A 1 -21.97 -17.63 27.16
C MET A 1 -20.62 -18.14 27.59
N THR A 2 -20.50 -18.32 28.88
CA THR A 2 -19.38 -18.92 29.61
C THR A 2 -19.54 -20.43 29.51
N CYS A 3 -18.56 -21.11 28.90
CA CYS A 3 -18.47 -22.57 29.01
C CYS A 3 -17.34 -22.91 29.95
N ASP A 4 -17.72 -23.45 31.10
CA ASP A 4 -16.92 -24.18 32.04
C ASP A 4 -16.18 -25.36 31.40
N PHE A 5 -14.85 -25.37 31.53
CA PHE A 5 -14.03 -26.54 31.35
C PHE A 5 -13.26 -26.83 32.64
N THR A 6 -13.97 -27.31 33.65
CA THR A 6 -13.39 -28.01 34.79
C THR A 6 -13.93 -29.42 34.83
N ARG A 7 -13.12 -30.38 34.36
CA ARG A 7 -13.09 -31.80 34.80
C ARG A 7 -12.41 -32.65 33.71
N LEU A 8 -11.11 -32.91 33.90
CA LEU A 8 -10.45 -34.15 33.48
C LEU A 8 -8.96 -34.08 33.85
N ILE A 9 -8.68 -34.26 35.12
CA ILE A 9 -7.43 -34.83 35.61
C ILE A 9 -7.84 -35.55 36.90
N PRO A 10 -7.81 -36.90 36.95
CA PRO A 10 -6.70 -37.56 37.57
C PRO A 10 -6.47 -38.96 36.98
N ALA A 11 -5.35 -39.25 36.42
CA ALA A 11 -4.89 -40.62 36.19
C ALA A 11 -3.40 -40.79 35.87
N TYR A 12 -2.55 -39.77 36.15
CA TYR A 12 -1.11 -39.89 35.85
C TYR A 12 -0.20 -39.69 37.06
N ARG A 13 -0.73 -39.77 38.26
CA ARG A 13 0.07 -39.69 39.50
C ARG A 13 0.41 -41.05 40.15
N LEU A 14 0.18 -42.16 39.46
CA LEU A 14 0.41 -43.48 40.08
C LEU A 14 1.41 -44.41 39.36
N LEU A 15 2.15 -43.95 38.36
CA LEU A 15 3.10 -44.82 37.66
C LEU A 15 4.57 -44.36 37.71
N THR A 16 4.88 -43.27 38.31
CA THR A 16 6.26 -42.78 38.52
C THR A 16 6.79 -43.05 39.93
N ALA A 17 5.95 -43.51 40.84
CA ALA A 17 6.37 -43.81 42.22
C ALA A 17 7.02 -45.19 42.44
N VAL A 18 7.27 -46.00 41.41
CA VAL A 18 7.77 -47.39 41.60
C VAL A 18 9.19 -47.59 41.03
N ARG A 19 9.88 -46.59 40.55
CA ARG A 19 11.24 -46.75 39.99
C ARG A 19 12.34 -45.90 40.64
N PHE A 20 12.10 -45.23 41.77
CA PHE A 20 13.12 -44.45 42.47
C PHE A 20 13.20 -44.79 43.99
N CYS A 21 13.05 -46.04 44.33
CA CYS A 21 13.42 -46.53 45.66
C CYS A 21 14.76 -47.23 45.56
N ALA A 22 15.82 -46.46 45.57
CA ALA A 22 17.16 -46.93 45.95
C ALA A 22 18.20 -45.77 45.80
N VAL A 23 18.21 -44.79 46.67
CA VAL A 23 19.45 -44.08 47.05
C VAL A 23 19.13 -43.27 48.35
N LEU A 24 19.12 -43.94 49.42
CA LEU A 24 19.32 -43.30 50.73
C LEU A 24 20.47 -44.01 51.39
N ILE A 25 21.35 -43.27 51.93
CA ILE A 25 22.43 -43.55 52.90
C ILE A 25 23.77 -43.09 52.35
N VAL A 26 24.26 -41.97 52.80
CA VAL A 26 25.53 -41.84 53.53
C VAL A 26 25.83 -40.39 53.83
N ILE A 27 25.43 -39.88 54.96
CA ILE A 27 26.15 -38.85 55.69
C ILE A 27 26.07 -39.20 57.17
N CYS A 28 26.91 -40.11 57.56
CA CYS A 28 27.37 -40.22 58.91
C CYS A 28 28.77 -40.78 58.92
N ALA A 29 29.75 -39.95 58.76
CA ALA A 29 31.12 -40.33 59.02
C ALA A 29 31.86 -39.22 59.77
N LEU A 30 31.54 -39.10 61.01
CA LEU A 30 32.46 -38.75 62.08
C LEU A 30 32.06 -39.58 63.33
N GLY A 31 32.66 -40.75 63.47
CA GLY A 31 32.53 -41.60 64.67
C GLY A 31 31.73 -42.86 64.49
N ASP A 32 32.50 -43.99 64.44
CA ASP A 32 32.10 -45.36 64.67
C ASP A 32 31.25 -46.14 63.63
N SER A 33 31.91 -47.10 63.02
CA SER A 33 31.54 -48.28 62.29
C SER A 33 30.09 -48.71 62.40
N VAL A 34 29.28 -48.54 61.33
CA VAL A 34 28.17 -49.42 61.00
C VAL A 34 28.15 -49.67 59.47
N CYS A 35 28.37 -50.96 59.08
CA CYS A 35 28.18 -51.40 57.70
C CYS A 35 26.76 -51.19 57.20
N PHE A 36 26.58 -50.37 56.20
CA PHE A 36 25.39 -50.34 55.36
C PHE A 36 25.76 -50.73 53.90
N GLY A 37 24.89 -51.42 53.23
CA GLY A 37 25.08 -51.89 51.86
C GLY A 37 25.41 -50.81 50.90
N GLN A 38 26.40 -51.02 50.02
CA GLN A 38 26.83 -50.11 48.98
C GLN A 38 25.82 -50.06 47.83
N ASP A 39 24.84 -49.12 47.87
CA ASP A 39 24.32 -48.55 46.62
C ASP A 39 25.28 -47.43 46.25
N GLU A 40 26.10 -47.62 45.20
CA GLU A 40 27.01 -46.63 44.70
C GLU A 40 26.21 -45.45 44.16
N LEU A 41 26.52 -44.23 44.64
CA LEU A 41 25.92 -42.98 44.08
C LEU A 41 26.16 -42.99 42.58
N PRO A 42 25.16 -42.56 41.75
CA PRO A 42 25.30 -42.49 40.31
C PRO A 42 26.48 -41.57 39.92
N THR A 43 27.22 -41.98 38.92
CA THR A 43 28.33 -41.18 38.38
C THR A 43 27.74 -40.04 37.54
N LEU A 44 28.53 -38.99 37.36
CA LEU A 44 28.11 -37.85 36.57
C LEU A 44 27.74 -38.23 35.13
N ASP A 45 28.43 -39.14 34.49
CA ASP A 45 28.12 -39.64 33.15
C ASP A 45 26.77 -40.33 33.09
N GLN A 46 26.50 -41.20 34.08
CA GLN A 46 25.19 -41.85 34.21
C GLN A 46 24.03 -40.84 34.42
N MET A 47 24.30 -39.71 35.11
CA MET A 47 23.31 -38.62 35.28
C MET A 47 23.09 -37.87 33.98
N TRP A 48 24.14 -37.62 33.21
CA TRP A 48 24.01 -36.98 31.90
C TRP A 48 23.23 -37.82 30.88
N GLU A 49 23.38 -39.14 30.90
CA GLU A 49 22.61 -40.07 30.08
C GLU A 49 21.11 -40.05 30.41
N LYS A 50 20.78 -39.73 31.64
CA LYS A 50 19.41 -39.67 32.15
C LYS A 50 18.83 -38.23 32.20
N LEU A 51 19.50 -37.24 31.55
CA LEU A 51 19.03 -35.88 31.53
C LEU A 51 17.61 -35.82 30.94
N PRO A 52 16.62 -35.19 31.63
CA PRO A 52 15.24 -35.12 31.16
C PRO A 52 15.11 -34.41 29.80
N GLU A 53 14.03 -34.69 29.07
CA GLU A 53 13.74 -34.03 27.82
C GLU A 53 13.39 -32.54 28.03
N ALA A 54 13.43 -31.71 26.96
CA ALA A 54 13.24 -30.28 27.04
C ALA A 54 11.88 -29.92 27.68
N ASP A 55 10.81 -30.58 27.27
CA ASP A 55 9.45 -30.32 27.79
C ASP A 55 9.34 -30.65 29.28
N GLU A 56 10.07 -31.67 29.73
CA GLU A 56 10.14 -32.04 31.14
C GLU A 56 10.93 -30.99 31.93
N LEU A 57 12.10 -30.56 31.42
CA LEU A 57 12.93 -29.52 32.07
C LEU A 57 12.24 -28.18 32.25
N ILE A 58 11.26 -27.86 31.40
CA ILE A 58 10.46 -26.64 31.56
C ILE A 58 9.42 -26.76 32.69
N THR A 59 8.94 -27.99 32.93
CA THR A 59 7.80 -28.25 33.83
C THR A 59 8.17 -28.77 35.20
N ILE A 60 9.32 -29.38 35.35
CA ILE A 60 9.83 -29.96 36.60
C ILE A 60 10.30 -28.83 37.52
N ASP A 61 10.12 -29.00 38.82
CA ASP A 61 10.68 -28.12 39.85
C ASP A 61 12.23 -28.20 39.79
N PRO A 62 12.92 -27.05 39.89
CA PRO A 62 14.37 -26.99 39.75
C PRO A 62 15.06 -27.74 40.86
N TYR A 63 16.17 -28.41 40.52
CA TYR A 63 17.08 -29.08 41.42
C TYR A 63 18.52 -28.92 40.95
N ASP A 64 19.50 -29.12 41.87
CA ASP A 64 20.91 -29.02 41.51
C ASP A 64 21.63 -30.36 41.72
N TRP A 65 22.73 -30.55 40.98
CA TRP A 65 23.60 -31.70 41.21
C TRP A 65 24.88 -31.26 41.88
N VAL A 66 25.19 -31.89 43.03
CA VAL A 66 26.45 -31.70 43.75
C VAL A 66 27.33 -32.92 43.44
N VAL A 67 28.37 -32.70 42.68
CA VAL A 67 29.36 -33.73 42.30
C VAL A 67 30.44 -33.79 43.38
N LEU A 68 30.60 -34.98 43.92
CA LEU A 68 31.59 -35.25 44.99
C LEU A 68 32.94 -35.63 44.41
N LYS A 69 34.03 -35.26 45.05
CA LYS A 69 35.42 -35.68 44.68
C LYS A 69 35.63 -37.16 44.69
N LEU A 70 34.78 -37.93 45.36
CA LEU A 70 34.79 -39.40 45.38
C LEU A 70 34.07 -40.03 44.21
N GLY A 71 33.49 -39.20 43.30
CA GLY A 71 32.90 -39.68 42.05
C GLY A 71 31.38 -39.89 42.07
N GLY A 72 30.69 -39.61 43.15
CA GLY A 72 29.23 -39.71 43.23
C GLY A 72 28.54 -38.34 43.02
N VAL A 73 27.26 -38.33 42.59
CA VAL A 73 26.40 -37.16 42.41
C VAL A 73 25.24 -37.19 43.39
N LEU A 74 25.03 -36.10 44.12
CA LEU A 74 23.86 -35.88 44.98
C LEU A 74 22.89 -34.90 44.30
N VAL A 75 21.60 -35.23 44.33
CA VAL A 75 20.54 -34.33 43.84
C VAL A 75 20.02 -33.53 45.07
N THR A 76 19.95 -32.23 44.91
CA THR A 76 19.53 -31.31 46.00
C THR A 76 18.53 -30.27 45.50
N GLU A 77 17.78 -29.67 46.37
CA GLU A 77 17.02 -28.45 46.07
C GLU A 77 17.96 -27.36 45.57
N PRO A 78 17.38 -26.33 44.85
CA PRO A 78 18.19 -25.25 44.27
C PRO A 78 19.09 -24.54 45.24
N LEU A 79 20.37 -24.52 44.97
CA LEU A 79 21.36 -23.90 45.84
C LEU A 79 21.48 -22.40 45.55
N SER A 80 21.77 -21.62 46.56
CA SER A 80 22.00 -20.16 46.46
C SER A 80 23.43 -19.80 46.93
N PRO A 81 24.05 -18.81 46.26
CA PRO A 81 23.62 -17.91 45.18
C PRO A 81 23.73 -18.57 43.76
N ARG A 82 22.68 -18.41 42.98
CA ARG A 82 22.62 -18.97 41.58
C ARG A 82 23.01 -17.91 40.54
N PRO A 83 23.41 -18.25 39.35
CA PRO A 83 24.12 -19.50 39.01
C PRO A 83 25.59 -19.44 39.49
N ASP A 84 26.40 -20.42 39.21
CA ASP A 84 27.82 -20.45 39.58
C ASP A 84 28.05 -20.39 41.10
N THR A 85 27.30 -21.17 41.84
CA THR A 85 27.31 -21.15 43.31
C THR A 85 28.72 -21.16 43.95
N LEU A 86 29.57 -22.06 43.50
CA LEU A 86 30.94 -22.15 44.00
C LEU A 86 31.79 -20.93 43.69
N ARG A 87 31.67 -20.35 42.48
CA ARG A 87 32.42 -19.16 42.09
C ARG A 87 31.96 -17.97 42.90
N LYS A 88 30.66 -17.74 43.04
CA LYS A 88 30.09 -16.62 43.81
C LYS A 88 30.42 -16.75 45.31
N MET A 89 30.41 -17.95 45.88
CA MET A 89 30.88 -18.19 47.26
C MET A 89 32.37 -17.91 47.40
N ALA A 90 33.20 -18.27 46.41
CA ALA A 90 34.62 -17.97 46.41
C ALA A 90 34.90 -16.47 46.31
N GLU A 91 34.18 -15.77 45.46
CA GLU A 91 34.24 -14.28 45.33
C GLU A 91 33.81 -13.57 46.61
N GLU A 92 32.69 -14.03 47.23
CA GLU A 92 32.24 -13.51 48.52
C GLU A 92 33.30 -13.77 49.61
N LYS A 93 33.84 -14.95 49.67
CA LYS A 93 34.95 -15.30 50.59
C LYS A 93 36.15 -14.40 50.39
N ALA A 94 36.64 -14.21 49.15
CA ALA A 94 37.75 -13.33 48.85
C ALA A 94 37.47 -11.86 49.27
N ARG A 95 36.26 -11.39 49.05
CA ARG A 95 35.83 -10.07 49.43
C ARG A 95 35.82 -9.92 50.94
N LEU A 96 35.31 -10.89 51.69
CA LEU A 96 35.27 -10.87 53.16
C LEU A 96 36.68 -11.00 53.77
N GLU A 97 37.57 -11.80 53.19
CA GLU A 97 38.97 -11.90 53.60
C GLU A 97 39.75 -10.60 53.43
N ALA A 98 39.36 -9.80 52.40
CA ALA A 98 39.97 -8.51 52.13
C ALA A 98 39.39 -7.38 53.03
N GLN A 99 38.20 -7.57 53.63
CA GLN A 99 37.49 -6.58 54.44
C GLN A 99 38.06 -6.54 55.85
N LYS A 100 38.57 -5.37 56.26
CA LYS A 100 39.00 -5.12 57.67
C LYS A 100 37.82 -4.57 58.44
N GLY A 101 37.19 -5.37 59.27
CA GLY A 101 36.05 -4.92 60.12
C GLY A 101 36.45 -3.75 61.05
N ALA A 102 35.59 -2.70 61.10
CA ALA A 102 35.87 -1.47 61.83
C ALA A 102 35.77 -1.64 63.36
N ASP A 103 34.87 -2.55 63.77
CA ASP A 103 34.68 -2.87 65.20
C ASP A 103 34.75 -4.38 65.52
N LYS A 104 34.56 -4.74 66.77
CA LYS A 104 34.62 -6.15 67.21
C LYS A 104 33.42 -6.95 66.65
N GLN A 105 32.26 -6.34 66.61
CA GLN A 105 31.03 -7.00 66.23
C GLN A 105 31.04 -7.34 64.74
N GLU A 106 31.58 -6.43 63.94
CA GLU A 106 31.73 -6.60 62.49
C GLU A 106 32.79 -7.69 62.18
N ARG A 107 33.91 -7.71 62.91
CA ARG A 107 34.93 -8.77 62.78
C ARG A 107 34.41 -10.18 63.11
N ASP A 108 33.60 -10.26 64.17
CA ASP A 108 32.99 -11.52 64.60
C ASP A 108 31.94 -12.00 63.57
N ALA A 109 31.17 -11.07 62.97
CA ALA A 109 30.21 -11.33 61.91
C ALA A 109 30.92 -11.83 60.61
N ILE A 110 32.04 -11.21 60.21
CA ILE A 110 32.86 -11.62 59.07
C ILE A 110 33.41 -13.03 59.34
N ARG A 111 33.93 -13.29 60.52
CA ARG A 111 34.48 -14.61 60.90
C ARG A 111 33.39 -15.69 60.80
N LEU A 112 32.23 -15.44 61.36
CA LEU A 112 31.09 -16.37 61.32
C LEU A 112 30.69 -16.65 59.88
N ARG A 113 30.59 -15.65 59.03
CA ARG A 113 30.26 -15.81 57.64
C ARG A 113 31.31 -16.58 56.86
N LEU A 114 32.60 -16.35 57.13
CA LEU A 114 33.69 -17.12 56.55
C LEU A 114 33.68 -18.61 56.96
N GLU A 115 33.22 -18.94 58.18
CA GLU A 115 32.99 -20.33 58.59
C GLU A 115 31.80 -20.97 57.92
N GLN A 116 30.71 -20.21 57.74
CA GLN A 116 29.57 -20.69 56.92
C GLN A 116 29.96 -21.00 55.46
N LEU A 117 30.75 -20.13 54.84
CA LEU A 117 31.23 -20.30 53.48
C LEU A 117 32.17 -21.47 53.28
N ARG A 118 32.52 -22.27 54.34
CA ARG A 118 33.30 -23.51 54.19
C ARG A 118 32.41 -24.72 53.98
N LYS A 119 31.11 -24.56 54.16
CA LYS A 119 30.11 -25.62 54.03
C LYS A 119 29.00 -25.15 53.15
N ILE A 120 28.35 -26.06 52.45
CA ILE A 120 27.13 -25.80 51.72
C ILE A 120 25.97 -26.59 52.39
N GLU A 121 24.88 -25.93 52.55
CA GLU A 121 23.65 -26.52 53.04
C GLU A 121 22.93 -27.13 51.83
N ILE A 122 22.62 -28.42 51.93
CA ILE A 122 21.92 -29.19 50.91
C ILE A 122 20.65 -29.77 51.53
N ILE A 123 19.54 -29.67 50.78
CA ILE A 123 18.25 -30.29 51.11
C ILE A 123 18.00 -31.36 50.08
N LEU A 124 17.89 -32.61 50.53
CA LEU A 124 17.61 -33.70 49.63
C LEU A 124 16.11 -33.74 49.29
N PRO A 125 15.69 -33.88 48.02
CA PRO A 125 14.28 -33.88 47.62
C PRO A 125 13.42 -34.95 48.32
N GLU A 126 14.06 -36.03 48.74
CA GLU A 126 13.43 -37.16 49.43
C GLU A 126 13.24 -36.95 50.93
N ASN A 127 13.98 -36.01 51.54
CA ASN A 127 13.92 -35.73 52.96
C ASN A 127 14.03 -34.20 53.21
N GLN A 128 12.98 -33.45 52.88
CA GLN A 128 12.93 -31.98 52.98
C GLN A 128 12.87 -31.49 54.43
N ALA A 129 12.81 -32.36 55.41
CA ALA A 129 12.75 -32.00 56.81
C ALA A 129 14.14 -31.91 57.48
N GLU A 130 15.21 -32.28 56.79
CA GLU A 130 16.57 -32.22 57.34
C GLU A 130 17.54 -31.53 56.40
N ASP A 131 18.24 -30.52 56.92
CA ASP A 131 19.33 -29.81 56.22
C ASP A 131 20.65 -30.50 56.50
N TYR A 132 21.37 -30.82 55.42
CA TYR A 132 22.67 -31.47 55.49
C TYR A 132 23.78 -30.46 55.19
N LEU A 133 24.76 -30.30 56.07
CA LEU A 133 25.92 -29.42 55.90
C LEU A 133 27.09 -30.19 55.29
N LEU A 134 27.29 -30.02 53.98
CA LEU A 134 28.38 -30.65 53.24
C LEU A 134 29.62 -29.76 53.21
N PRO A 135 30.80 -30.23 53.65
CA PRO A 135 32.05 -29.47 53.51
C PRO A 135 32.44 -29.23 52.07
N LEU A 136 32.72 -27.99 51.68
CA LEU A 136 33.14 -27.65 50.31
C LEU A 136 34.42 -28.40 49.85
N SER A 137 35.24 -28.90 50.78
CA SER A 137 36.39 -29.73 50.51
C SER A 137 36.06 -31.09 49.83
N GLN A 138 34.81 -31.55 49.99
CA GLN A 138 34.30 -32.80 49.40
C GLN A 138 33.58 -32.57 48.08
N VAL A 139 33.24 -31.32 47.72
CA VAL A 139 32.57 -30.93 46.49
C VAL A 139 33.61 -30.73 45.41
N GLU A 140 33.39 -31.39 44.28
CA GLU A 140 34.17 -31.15 43.04
C GLU A 140 33.57 -30.00 42.25
N LYS A 141 32.30 -30.09 41.94
CA LYS A 141 31.53 -29.03 41.27
C LYS A 141 30.05 -29.11 41.62
N ILE A 142 29.36 -28.01 41.37
CA ILE A 142 27.91 -27.95 41.45
C ILE A 142 27.40 -27.64 40.05
N ILE A 143 26.45 -28.42 39.59
CA ILE A 143 25.77 -28.23 38.31
C ILE A 143 24.37 -27.75 38.64
N SER A 144 24.10 -26.50 38.30
CA SER A 144 22.76 -25.92 38.52
C SER A 144 21.75 -26.48 37.51
N PHE A 145 20.49 -26.40 37.85
CA PHE A 145 19.40 -26.80 36.96
C PHE A 145 19.47 -26.09 35.63
N GLU A 146 19.82 -24.81 35.65
CA GLU A 146 20.00 -23.98 34.46
C GLU A 146 21.17 -24.45 33.62
N GLU A 147 22.28 -24.98 34.23
CA GLU A 147 23.40 -25.56 33.50
C GLU A 147 22.99 -26.88 32.83
N MET A 148 22.14 -27.70 33.48
CA MET A 148 21.53 -28.86 32.86
C MET A 148 20.66 -28.52 31.68
N MET A 149 19.83 -27.48 31.81
CA MET A 149 19.02 -26.95 30.70
C MET A 149 19.91 -26.49 29.54
N LEU A 150 20.99 -25.72 29.80
CA LEU A 150 21.96 -25.33 28.77
C LEU A 150 22.62 -26.54 28.09
N ARG A 151 22.94 -27.60 28.81
CA ARG A 151 23.45 -28.83 28.25
C ARG A 151 22.46 -29.49 27.29
N ARG A 152 21.18 -29.48 27.65
CA ARG A 152 20.12 -29.98 26.75
C ARG A 152 19.95 -29.07 25.52
N VAL A 153 20.07 -27.74 25.70
CA VAL A 153 20.12 -26.78 24.56
C VAL A 153 21.22 -27.16 23.58
N ASP A 154 22.44 -27.46 24.08
CA ASP A 154 23.58 -27.80 23.22
C ASP A 154 23.30 -29.12 22.44
N GLN A 155 22.65 -30.10 23.07
CA GLN A 155 22.26 -31.36 22.42
C GLN A 155 21.20 -31.11 21.32
N LEU A 156 20.17 -30.30 21.63
CA LEU A 156 19.10 -29.97 20.71
C LEU A 156 19.61 -29.15 19.51
N LEU A 157 20.52 -28.22 19.75
CA LEU A 157 21.16 -27.43 18.66
C LEU A 157 21.95 -28.37 17.74
N SER A 158 22.69 -29.33 18.31
CA SER A 158 23.44 -30.29 17.51
C SER A 158 22.52 -31.20 16.68
N ALA A 159 21.36 -31.55 17.22
CA ALA A 159 20.33 -32.34 16.54
C ALA A 159 19.50 -31.51 15.51
N GLY A 160 19.64 -30.18 15.50
CA GLY A 160 18.85 -29.30 14.62
C GLY A 160 17.43 -29.02 15.08
N GLU A 161 17.09 -29.34 16.34
CA GLU A 161 15.77 -29.09 16.94
C GLU A 161 15.66 -27.64 17.46
N ILE A 162 15.66 -26.69 16.53
CA ILE A 162 15.75 -25.23 16.79
C ILE A 162 14.66 -24.76 17.75
N ARG A 163 13.41 -25.15 17.49
CA ARG A 163 12.27 -24.68 18.28
C ARG A 163 12.39 -25.08 19.76
N LYS A 164 12.67 -26.34 20.04
CA LYS A 164 12.79 -26.80 21.42
C LYS A 164 14.02 -26.20 22.11
N SER A 165 15.10 -26.05 21.37
CA SER A 165 16.31 -25.36 21.84
C SER A 165 16.02 -23.94 22.25
N TYR A 166 15.26 -23.17 21.41
CA TYR A 166 14.86 -21.80 21.68
C TYR A 166 13.95 -21.70 22.92
N GLU A 167 12.89 -22.54 22.99
CA GLU A 167 11.95 -22.57 24.10
C GLU A 167 12.68 -22.82 25.43
N LEU A 168 13.63 -23.76 25.44
CA LEU A 168 14.42 -24.06 26.62
C LEU A 168 15.39 -22.92 26.97
N LEU A 169 16.04 -22.32 25.98
CA LEU A 169 16.98 -21.21 26.19
C LEU A 169 16.31 -19.94 26.72
N ILE A 170 15.12 -19.64 26.24
CA ILE A 170 14.28 -18.54 26.79
C ILE A 170 13.91 -18.81 28.26
N GLU A 171 13.60 -20.06 28.61
CA GLU A 171 13.30 -20.39 30.01
C GLU A 171 14.53 -20.23 30.91
N VAL A 172 15.73 -20.58 30.41
CA VAL A 172 16.97 -20.29 31.14
C VAL A 172 17.18 -18.82 31.34
N ASP A 173 17.03 -18.01 30.28
CA ASP A 173 17.20 -16.53 30.37
C ASP A 173 16.14 -15.90 31.30
N ARG A 174 14.93 -16.43 31.33
CA ARG A 174 13.87 -16.01 32.28
C ARG A 174 14.24 -16.28 33.73
N ARG A 175 14.87 -17.43 33.99
CA ARG A 175 15.31 -17.83 35.37
C ARG A 175 16.52 -17.05 35.82
N VAL A 176 17.47 -16.82 34.91
CA VAL A 176 18.73 -16.12 35.18
C VAL A 176 18.99 -15.06 34.11
N PRO A 177 18.32 -13.91 34.21
CA PRO A 177 18.44 -12.86 33.19
C PRO A 177 19.87 -12.38 33.01
N GLY A 178 20.33 -12.37 31.73
CA GLY A 178 21.65 -11.86 31.38
C GLY A 178 22.82 -12.75 31.80
N TRP A 179 22.60 -14.04 32.01
CA TRP A 179 23.68 -14.98 32.27
C TRP A 179 24.59 -15.11 31.06
N SER A 180 25.91 -14.92 31.26
CA SER A 180 26.89 -14.93 30.17
C SER A 180 26.94 -16.23 29.36
N GLU A 181 26.54 -17.34 29.99
CA GLU A 181 26.53 -18.66 29.35
C GLU A 181 25.38 -18.85 28.34
N THR A 182 24.37 -18.04 28.38
CA THR A 182 23.26 -18.07 27.40
C THR A 182 23.67 -17.43 26.07
N VAL A 183 24.56 -16.43 26.08
CA VAL A 183 24.94 -15.66 24.88
C VAL A 183 25.49 -16.57 23.76
N PRO A 184 26.52 -17.42 23.99
CA PRO A 184 27.05 -18.28 22.93
C PRO A 184 26.03 -19.30 22.40
N ARG A 185 25.03 -19.68 23.20
CA ARG A 185 23.95 -20.57 22.78
C ARG A 185 22.90 -19.86 21.91
N PHE A 186 22.55 -18.62 22.23
CA PHE A 186 21.74 -17.79 21.33
C PHE A 186 22.46 -17.56 19.99
N ASP A 187 23.76 -17.26 20.03
CA ASP A 187 24.56 -17.12 18.81
C ASP A 187 24.57 -18.41 17.99
N GLY A 188 24.82 -19.54 18.64
CA GLY A 188 24.81 -20.86 18.00
C GLY A 188 23.45 -21.25 17.43
N LEU A 189 22.37 -20.88 18.11
CA LEU A 189 21.00 -21.10 17.64
C LEU A 189 20.75 -20.31 16.34
N LEU A 190 21.06 -19.01 16.34
CA LEU A 190 20.89 -18.16 15.15
C LEU A 190 21.73 -18.66 13.97
N LEU A 191 22.99 -19.06 14.21
CA LEU A 191 23.86 -19.64 13.17
C LEU A 191 23.30 -20.95 12.62
N ARG A 192 22.83 -21.84 13.49
CA ARG A 192 22.28 -23.12 13.09
C ARG A 192 21.01 -22.98 12.30
N GLU A 193 20.10 -22.12 12.77
CA GLU A 193 18.87 -21.82 12.06
C GLU A 193 19.14 -21.18 10.71
N ALA A 194 20.06 -20.21 10.63
CA ALA A 194 20.48 -19.61 9.37
C ALA A 194 21.03 -20.67 8.39
N GLY A 195 21.83 -21.63 8.86
CA GLY A 195 22.31 -22.77 8.05
C GLY A 195 21.16 -23.61 7.49
N LEU A 196 20.19 -23.97 8.33
CA LEU A 196 19.00 -24.73 7.90
C LEU A 196 18.15 -23.95 6.88
N LYS A 197 18.05 -22.62 7.02
CA LYS A 197 17.37 -21.77 6.04
C LYS A 197 18.11 -21.73 4.70
N LEU A 198 19.43 -21.72 4.71
CA LEU A 198 20.23 -21.82 3.48
C LEU A 198 20.04 -23.19 2.80
N ASP A 199 20.06 -24.27 3.56
CA ASP A 199 19.80 -25.62 3.04
C ASP A 199 18.39 -25.75 2.43
N ALA A 200 17.42 -25.05 3.00
CA ALA A 200 16.05 -24.95 2.49
C ALA A 200 15.90 -23.98 1.27
N ASN A 201 17.00 -23.39 0.79
CA ASN A 201 16.99 -22.38 -0.27
C ASN A 201 16.19 -21.10 0.08
N GLU A 202 16.22 -20.69 1.35
CA GLU A 202 15.61 -19.47 1.88
C GLU A 202 16.66 -18.41 2.30
N PRO A 203 17.50 -17.90 1.39
CA PRO A 203 18.67 -17.09 1.76
C PRO A 203 18.31 -15.77 2.43
N TYR A 204 17.14 -15.18 2.15
CA TYR A 204 16.72 -13.94 2.80
C TYR A 204 16.27 -14.16 4.25
N ALA A 205 15.67 -15.29 4.56
CA ALA A 205 15.37 -15.66 5.93
C ALA A 205 16.66 -15.91 6.72
N ALA A 206 17.63 -16.61 6.11
CA ALA A 206 18.96 -16.80 6.70
C ALA A 206 19.67 -15.46 6.96
N LEU A 207 19.63 -14.52 6.02
CA LEU A 207 20.21 -13.19 6.19
C LEU A 207 19.59 -12.40 7.34
N ALA A 208 18.29 -12.53 7.59
CA ALA A 208 17.66 -11.86 8.72
C ALA A 208 18.20 -12.37 10.07
N LEU A 209 18.41 -13.67 10.18
CA LEU A 209 19.01 -14.29 11.37
C LEU A 209 20.49 -13.91 11.55
N MET A 210 21.23 -13.81 10.45
CA MET A 210 22.63 -13.37 10.47
C MET A 210 22.75 -11.89 10.86
N ASP A 211 21.83 -11.02 10.43
CA ASP A 211 21.79 -9.62 10.85
C ASP A 211 21.48 -9.50 12.35
N GLU A 212 20.53 -10.29 12.86
CA GLU A 212 20.23 -10.31 14.29
C GLU A 212 21.48 -10.75 15.09
N LEU A 213 22.20 -11.76 14.60
CA LEU A 213 23.45 -12.18 15.23
C LEU A 213 24.52 -11.09 15.17
N ALA A 214 24.67 -10.40 14.03
CA ALA A 214 25.62 -9.31 13.89
C ALA A 214 25.31 -8.13 14.84
N GLU A 215 24.05 -7.84 15.07
CA GLU A 215 23.61 -6.80 16.01
C GLU A 215 23.86 -7.20 17.49
N ARG A 216 23.72 -8.50 17.80
CA ARG A 216 23.94 -9.04 19.16
C ARG A 216 25.41 -9.23 19.47
N ASN A 217 26.15 -9.82 18.54
CA ASN A 217 27.55 -10.22 18.72
C ASN A 217 28.37 -10.12 17.43
N ILE A 218 28.78 -8.91 17.06
CA ILE A 218 29.61 -8.65 15.88
C ILE A 218 30.96 -9.36 15.90
N ALA A 219 31.44 -9.74 17.10
CA ALA A 219 32.70 -10.44 17.28
C ALA A 219 32.64 -11.95 17.03
N ASN A 220 31.48 -12.49 16.68
CA ASN A 220 31.32 -13.90 16.35
C ASN A 220 32.22 -14.27 15.17
N THR A 221 33.04 -15.34 15.33
CA THR A 221 34.11 -15.67 14.36
C THR A 221 33.60 -16.42 13.13
N GLU A 222 32.44 -17.09 13.20
CA GLU A 222 31.86 -17.89 12.10
C GLU A 222 30.96 -17.03 11.19
N LEU A 223 30.33 -16.00 11.76
CA LEU A 223 29.36 -15.15 11.06
C LEU A 223 29.94 -14.47 9.82
N PRO A 224 31.15 -13.84 9.82
CA PRO A 224 31.69 -13.18 8.63
C PRO A 224 31.81 -14.11 7.42
N GLY A 225 32.26 -15.34 7.64
CA GLY A 225 32.41 -16.34 6.58
C GLY A 225 31.08 -16.77 5.98
N LEU A 226 30.09 -17.07 6.83
CA LEU A 226 28.75 -17.48 6.40
C LEU A 226 27.98 -16.33 5.71
N LEU A 227 28.03 -15.15 6.31
CA LEU A 227 27.41 -13.96 5.74
C LEU A 227 28.04 -13.59 4.38
N GLY A 228 29.39 -13.64 4.30
CA GLY A 228 30.12 -13.34 3.09
C GLY A 228 29.79 -14.29 1.93
N SER A 229 29.78 -15.61 2.18
CA SER A 229 29.47 -16.62 1.15
C SER A 229 28.01 -16.54 0.67
N THR A 230 27.07 -16.31 1.60
CA THR A 230 25.66 -16.15 1.29
C THR A 230 25.43 -14.89 0.43
N LEU A 231 26.02 -13.78 0.84
CA LEU A 231 25.90 -12.52 0.11
C LEU A 231 26.63 -12.56 -1.24
N ASP A 232 27.79 -13.24 -1.35
CA ASP A 232 28.49 -13.42 -2.64
C ASP A 232 27.60 -14.10 -3.68
N THR A 233 26.91 -15.18 -3.26
CA THR A 233 25.99 -15.91 -4.13
C THR A 233 24.82 -15.02 -4.59
N LEU A 234 24.22 -14.27 -3.67
CA LEU A 234 23.11 -13.38 -3.97
C LEU A 234 23.53 -12.16 -4.81
N ILE A 235 24.70 -11.58 -4.52
CA ILE A 235 25.26 -10.45 -5.30
C ILE A 235 25.57 -10.93 -6.72
N LYS A 236 26.18 -12.11 -6.88
CA LYS A 236 26.47 -12.69 -8.18
C LYS A 236 25.19 -12.90 -9.00
N GLY A 237 24.13 -13.43 -8.38
CA GLY A 237 22.83 -13.59 -9.01
C GLY A 237 22.20 -12.24 -9.40
N ALA A 238 22.29 -11.21 -8.54
CA ALA A 238 21.79 -9.89 -8.83
C ALA A 238 22.54 -9.23 -10.00
N VAL A 239 23.87 -9.35 -10.03
CA VAL A 239 24.71 -8.81 -11.13
C VAL A 239 24.45 -9.54 -12.45
N GLN A 240 24.21 -10.85 -12.42
CA GLN A 240 23.85 -11.63 -13.63
C GLN A 240 22.51 -11.22 -14.22
N ASN A 241 21.61 -10.76 -13.38
CA ASN A 241 20.29 -10.23 -13.79
C ASN A 241 20.30 -8.70 -13.97
N GLU A 242 21.46 -8.05 -13.98
CA GLU A 242 21.63 -6.59 -14.09
C GLU A 242 20.92 -5.79 -13.00
N ASP A 243 20.52 -6.44 -11.88
CA ASP A 243 19.91 -5.79 -10.73
C ASP A 243 21.00 -5.19 -9.83
N TYR A 244 21.71 -4.18 -10.36
CA TYR A 244 22.80 -3.50 -9.66
C TYR A 244 22.37 -2.79 -8.37
N PRO A 245 21.18 -2.18 -8.28
CA PRO A 245 20.70 -1.62 -7.02
C PRO A 245 20.62 -2.66 -5.90
N LYS A 246 20.12 -3.85 -6.22
CA LYS A 246 20.09 -4.98 -5.28
C LYS A 246 21.50 -5.46 -4.94
N ALA A 247 22.37 -5.57 -5.93
CA ALA A 247 23.78 -5.93 -5.70
C ALA A 247 24.45 -4.95 -4.73
N ARG A 248 24.32 -3.63 -4.95
CA ARG A 248 24.86 -2.61 -4.05
C ARG A 248 24.26 -2.70 -2.64
N TYR A 249 22.95 -2.86 -2.53
CA TYR A 249 22.31 -3.03 -1.23
C TYR A 249 22.89 -4.22 -0.44
N LEU A 250 23.11 -5.36 -1.12
CA LEU A 250 23.71 -6.55 -0.48
C LEU A 250 25.17 -6.32 -0.09
N ILE A 251 25.94 -5.60 -0.92
CA ILE A 251 27.31 -5.19 -0.62
C ILE A 251 27.34 -4.26 0.60
N ASP A 252 26.53 -3.22 0.60
CA ASP A 252 26.45 -2.26 1.71
C ASP A 252 26.03 -2.95 3.02
N ARG A 253 25.15 -3.96 2.94
CA ARG A 253 24.74 -4.76 4.09
C ARG A 253 25.91 -5.54 4.68
N LEU A 254 26.80 -6.13 3.84
CA LEU A 254 27.99 -6.81 4.29
C LEU A 254 28.99 -5.84 4.91
N LEU A 255 29.26 -4.75 4.22
CA LEU A 255 30.26 -3.76 4.64
C LEU A 255 29.81 -2.91 5.84
N LYS A 256 28.49 -2.86 6.13
CA LYS A 256 27.95 -2.24 7.34
C LYS A 256 28.52 -2.90 8.60
N TYR A 257 28.55 -4.24 8.61
CA TYR A 257 29.04 -5.01 9.75
C TYR A 257 30.54 -5.30 9.68
N TYR A 258 31.05 -5.56 8.47
CA TYR A 258 32.45 -5.94 8.22
C TYR A 258 33.09 -5.07 7.12
N PRO A 259 33.50 -3.84 7.42
CA PRO A 259 33.98 -2.87 6.41
C PRO A 259 35.18 -3.32 5.57
N GLN A 260 35.97 -4.29 6.07
CA GLN A 260 37.18 -4.82 5.40
C GLN A 260 36.97 -6.23 4.81
N HIS A 261 35.71 -6.69 4.69
CA HIS A 261 35.40 -8.02 4.19
C HIS A 261 35.85 -8.19 2.72
N GLU A 262 36.64 -9.22 2.43
CA GLU A 262 37.23 -9.44 1.09
C GLU A 262 36.17 -9.54 -0.02
N VAL A 263 35.07 -10.27 0.22
CA VAL A 263 33.97 -10.39 -0.74
C VAL A 263 33.32 -9.03 -1.02
N GLY A 264 33.05 -8.26 0.04
CA GLY A 264 32.43 -6.93 -0.12
C GLY A 264 33.33 -5.96 -0.90
N THR A 265 34.58 -5.83 -0.50
CA THR A 265 35.56 -4.97 -1.17
C THR A 265 35.87 -5.44 -2.61
N GLY A 266 35.93 -6.75 -2.84
CA GLY A 266 36.06 -7.34 -4.17
C GLY A 266 34.95 -6.94 -5.14
N TRP A 267 33.70 -7.03 -4.68
CA TRP A 267 32.53 -6.61 -5.46
C TRP A 267 32.48 -5.10 -5.69
N VAL A 268 32.83 -4.29 -4.69
CA VAL A 268 32.96 -2.81 -4.88
C VAL A 268 33.93 -2.52 -6.02
N ASN A 269 35.12 -3.08 -6.00
CA ASN A 269 36.14 -2.85 -7.03
C ASN A 269 35.66 -3.30 -8.42
N ARG A 270 34.99 -4.43 -8.50
CA ARG A 270 34.45 -4.97 -9.76
C ARG A 270 33.36 -4.08 -10.35
N LEU A 271 32.37 -3.65 -9.53
CA LEU A 271 31.30 -2.79 -9.99
C LEU A 271 31.81 -1.39 -10.34
N GLN A 272 32.79 -0.86 -9.59
CA GLN A 272 33.45 0.40 -9.95
C GLN A 272 34.21 0.28 -11.28
N GLY A 273 34.82 -0.86 -11.59
CA GLY A 273 35.44 -1.13 -12.88
C GLY A 273 34.42 -1.05 -14.03
N LEU A 274 33.31 -1.77 -13.91
CA LEU A 274 32.22 -1.75 -14.90
C LEU A 274 31.62 -0.34 -15.06
N MET A 275 31.42 0.38 -13.97
CA MET A 275 30.97 1.77 -14.00
C MET A 275 31.91 2.67 -14.79
N ASN A 276 33.24 2.54 -14.59
CA ASN A 276 34.25 3.31 -15.31
C ASN A 276 34.26 3.00 -16.81
N GLU A 277 34.07 1.73 -17.20
CA GLU A 277 33.93 1.32 -18.59
C GLU A 277 32.73 2.00 -19.27
N LYS A 278 31.55 1.97 -18.61
CA LYS A 278 30.35 2.63 -19.10
C LYS A 278 30.47 4.16 -19.17
N LEU A 279 31.17 4.77 -18.22
CA LEU A 279 31.41 6.22 -18.25
C LEU A 279 32.39 6.61 -19.39
N ALA A 280 33.34 5.75 -19.73
CA ALA A 280 34.21 5.95 -20.89
C ALA A 280 33.46 5.81 -22.20
N GLU A 281 32.52 4.88 -22.31
CA GLU A 281 31.57 4.76 -23.41
C GLU A 281 30.73 6.04 -23.59
N ALA A 282 30.14 6.56 -22.49
CA ALA A 282 29.39 7.81 -22.50
C ALA A 282 30.23 9.00 -23.01
N ARG A 283 31.51 9.03 -22.65
CA ARG A 283 32.44 10.07 -23.11
C ARG A 283 32.63 10.00 -24.62
N HIS A 284 32.85 8.80 -25.18
CA HIS A 284 33.00 8.57 -26.61
C HIS A 284 31.74 9.00 -27.37
N LEU A 285 30.57 8.54 -26.95
CA LEU A 285 29.27 8.87 -27.56
C LEU A 285 28.99 10.39 -27.54
N SER A 286 29.30 11.04 -26.42
CA SER A 286 29.16 12.51 -26.31
C SER A 286 30.06 13.28 -27.27
N GLN A 287 31.28 12.78 -27.56
CA GLN A 287 32.18 13.37 -28.56
C GLN A 287 31.62 13.25 -29.98
N GLU A 288 30.86 12.14 -30.22
CA GLU A 288 30.17 11.90 -31.49
C GLU A 288 28.83 12.64 -31.61
N LYS A 289 28.47 13.49 -30.62
CA LYS A 289 27.18 14.21 -30.51
C LYS A 289 25.95 13.30 -30.38
N GLN A 290 26.15 12.06 -29.98
CA GLN A 290 25.07 11.11 -29.66
C GLN A 290 24.66 11.31 -28.19
N HIS A 291 23.91 12.40 -27.91
CA HIS A 291 23.64 12.82 -26.52
C HIS A 291 22.66 11.92 -25.78
N TYR A 292 21.73 11.30 -26.52
CA TYR A 292 20.80 10.31 -25.97
C TYR A 292 21.56 9.07 -25.50
N GLU A 293 22.36 8.46 -26.39
CA GLU A 293 23.15 7.27 -26.10
C GLU A 293 24.20 7.55 -25.01
N ALA A 294 24.80 8.74 -25.04
CA ALA A 294 25.72 9.17 -23.99
C ALA A 294 25.06 9.29 -22.62
N SER A 295 23.82 9.77 -22.58
CA SER A 295 23.07 9.87 -21.32
C SER A 295 22.69 8.49 -20.78
N ILE A 296 22.28 7.56 -21.67
CA ILE A 296 21.97 6.16 -21.30
C ILE A 296 23.22 5.49 -20.72
N ALA A 297 24.35 5.54 -21.43
CA ALA A 297 25.58 4.93 -20.94
C ALA A 297 26.04 5.53 -19.60
N ALA A 298 25.85 6.84 -19.40
CA ALA A 298 26.11 7.49 -18.13
C ALA A 298 25.12 7.04 -17.03
N GLN A 299 23.85 6.88 -17.33
CA GLN A 299 22.84 6.36 -16.38
C GLN A 299 23.15 4.92 -16.01
N GLU A 300 23.48 4.07 -16.97
CA GLU A 300 23.91 2.70 -16.72
C GLU A 300 25.15 2.67 -15.79
N ALA A 301 26.11 3.57 -16.04
CA ALA A 301 27.29 3.70 -15.16
C ALA A 301 26.87 4.01 -13.70
N ASP A 302 25.98 5.00 -13.47
CA ASP A 302 25.48 5.36 -12.14
C ASP A 302 24.57 4.25 -11.56
N LEU A 303 23.88 3.51 -12.41
CA LEU A 303 23.08 2.35 -12.01
C LEU A 303 23.97 1.21 -11.50
N ILE A 304 25.07 0.92 -12.18
CA ILE A 304 26.05 -0.11 -11.78
C ILE A 304 26.68 0.28 -10.45
N TRP A 305 27.25 1.49 -10.38
CA TRP A 305 27.83 2.00 -9.16
C TRP A 305 27.65 3.51 -9.09
N ARG A 306 27.21 4.02 -7.93
CA ARG A 306 26.95 5.47 -7.76
C ARG A 306 28.20 6.29 -8.02
N ILE A 307 28.12 7.16 -9.02
CA ILE A 307 29.20 8.03 -9.41
C ILE A 307 29.41 9.14 -8.36
N ALA A 308 30.63 9.28 -7.85
CA ALA A 308 30.98 10.25 -6.81
C ALA A 308 32.26 10.99 -7.15
N GLY A 309 32.61 12.01 -6.35
CA GLY A 309 33.86 12.75 -6.49
C GLY A 309 34.01 13.46 -7.83
N ASN A 310 35.19 13.41 -8.41
CA ASN A 310 35.54 14.14 -9.63
C ASN A 310 34.75 13.68 -10.87
N GLN A 311 34.30 12.41 -10.91
CA GLN A 311 33.54 11.86 -12.02
C GLN A 311 32.07 12.35 -12.03
N ARG A 312 31.59 12.87 -10.91
CA ARG A 312 30.23 13.41 -10.81
C ARG A 312 29.99 14.58 -11.75
N ALA A 313 30.96 15.45 -11.94
CA ALA A 313 30.84 16.58 -12.86
C ALA A 313 30.75 16.13 -14.33
N GLU A 314 31.46 15.06 -14.69
CA GLU A 314 31.36 14.44 -16.01
C GLU A 314 30.03 13.80 -16.27
N TYR A 315 29.57 12.96 -15.35
CA TYR A 315 28.22 12.37 -15.35
C TYR A 315 27.12 13.44 -15.50
N SER A 316 27.21 14.49 -14.66
CA SER A 316 26.25 15.60 -14.68
C SER A 316 26.14 16.27 -16.03
N ARG A 317 27.24 16.35 -16.79
CA ARG A 317 27.26 16.96 -18.12
C ARG A 317 26.43 16.14 -19.12
N TYR A 318 26.51 14.79 -19.05
CA TYR A 318 25.76 13.93 -19.96
C TYR A 318 24.28 13.91 -19.63
N ILE A 319 23.95 13.70 -18.34
CA ILE A 319 22.57 13.65 -17.86
C ILE A 319 21.85 14.99 -18.03
N SER A 320 22.52 16.12 -17.79
CA SER A 320 21.87 17.43 -17.97
C SER A 320 21.45 17.67 -19.42
N ARG A 321 22.13 17.08 -20.38
CA ARG A 321 21.80 17.23 -21.79
C ARG A 321 20.60 16.41 -22.23
N TYR A 322 20.44 15.21 -21.66
CA TYR A 322 19.31 14.33 -21.95
C TYR A 322 18.77 13.76 -20.64
N GLN A 323 17.73 14.39 -20.12
CA GLN A 323 17.19 14.07 -18.81
C GLN A 323 16.06 13.08 -18.93
N THR A 324 16.19 11.93 -18.28
CA THR A 324 15.15 10.90 -18.19
C THR A 324 14.45 11.00 -16.83
N LEU A 325 13.12 10.99 -16.86
CA LEU A 325 12.24 10.93 -15.69
C LEU A 325 11.63 9.53 -15.59
N ARG A 326 11.87 8.82 -14.51
CA ARG A 326 11.34 7.48 -14.26
C ARG A 326 10.14 7.55 -13.34
N VAL A 327 9.02 7.02 -13.81
CA VAL A 327 7.71 7.12 -13.15
C VAL A 327 7.13 5.74 -12.91
N PRO A 328 6.78 5.37 -11.67
CA PRO A 328 6.15 4.10 -11.41
C PRO A 328 4.68 4.18 -11.78
N ILE A 329 4.19 3.13 -12.41
CA ILE A 329 2.77 2.98 -12.72
C ILE A 329 2.32 1.56 -12.46
N ARG A 330 1.02 1.35 -12.34
CA ARG A 330 0.43 0.02 -12.22
C ARG A 330 -0.25 -0.45 -13.50
N ARG A 331 -0.70 0.50 -14.32
CA ARG A 331 -1.41 0.22 -15.58
C ARG A 331 -1.05 1.23 -16.64
N PHE A 332 -0.96 0.73 -17.86
CA PHE A 332 -0.87 1.54 -19.06
C PHE A 332 -2.26 1.87 -19.60
N SER A 333 -2.39 2.99 -20.29
CA SER A 333 -3.56 3.33 -21.09
C SER A 333 -3.75 2.30 -22.24
N GLY A 334 -5.00 1.95 -22.54
CA GLY A 334 -5.32 0.98 -23.60
C GLY A 334 -5.17 -0.49 -23.19
N GLU A 335 -4.83 -0.80 -21.94
CA GLU A 335 -5.06 -2.13 -21.39
C GLU A 335 -6.55 -2.30 -21.21
N GLU A 336 -7.11 -3.29 -21.89
CA GLU A 336 -8.56 -3.51 -21.96
C GLU A 336 -9.16 -3.77 -20.57
N ILE A 337 -9.67 -2.72 -19.98
CA ILE A 337 -10.40 -2.73 -18.71
C ILE A 337 -11.69 -1.97 -18.94
N VAL A 338 -12.65 -2.13 -18.06
CA VAL A 338 -13.91 -1.38 -18.10
C VAL A 338 -13.62 0.12 -18.25
N SER A 339 -14.12 0.69 -19.34
CA SER A 339 -13.85 2.07 -19.77
C SER A 339 -13.85 3.12 -18.64
N PRO A 340 -14.75 3.10 -17.64
CA PRO A 340 -14.70 4.08 -16.55
C PRO A 340 -13.58 3.85 -15.51
N VAL A 341 -12.95 2.69 -15.47
CA VAL A 341 -11.87 2.37 -14.51
C VAL A 341 -10.52 2.82 -15.07
N GLU A 342 -10.38 2.94 -16.37
CA GLU A 342 -9.14 3.29 -17.06
C GLU A 342 -8.79 4.80 -17.03
N LEU A 343 -9.69 5.64 -16.58
CA LEU A 343 -9.57 7.11 -16.73
C LEU A 343 -8.21 7.68 -16.30
N GLN A 344 -7.64 7.26 -15.19
CA GLN A 344 -6.35 7.80 -14.72
C GLN A 344 -5.18 7.46 -15.65
N ALA A 345 -5.14 6.25 -16.20
CA ALA A 345 -4.10 5.86 -17.15
C ALA A 345 -4.26 6.59 -18.49
N ALA A 346 -5.49 6.69 -18.97
CA ALA A 346 -5.84 7.45 -20.16
C ALA A 346 -5.52 8.95 -20.00
N ASP A 347 -5.81 9.53 -18.84
CA ASP A 347 -5.52 10.92 -18.55
C ASP A 347 -4.02 11.20 -18.51
N ARG A 348 -3.20 10.33 -17.89
CA ARG A 348 -1.74 10.45 -17.93
C ARG A 348 -1.20 10.38 -19.36
N HIS A 349 -1.66 9.40 -20.13
CA HIS A 349 -1.26 9.26 -21.53
C HIS A 349 -1.64 10.49 -22.34
N ARG A 350 -2.87 11.01 -22.17
CA ARG A 350 -3.37 12.22 -22.83
C ARG A 350 -2.56 13.44 -22.45
N GLU A 351 -2.24 13.62 -21.17
CA GLU A 351 -1.45 14.74 -20.66
C GLU A 351 -0.05 14.80 -21.29
N LEU A 352 0.56 13.65 -21.57
CA LEU A 352 1.86 13.59 -22.25
C LEU A 352 1.75 13.76 -23.76
N THR A 353 0.78 13.11 -24.40
CA THR A 353 0.70 13.00 -25.85
C THR A 353 -0.20 14.01 -26.52
N SER A 354 -0.90 14.83 -25.77
CA SER A 354 -1.73 15.91 -26.34
C SER A 354 -1.70 17.15 -25.46
N VAL A 355 -1.75 18.31 -26.11
CA VAL A 355 -1.93 19.60 -25.42
C VAL A 355 -3.33 20.09 -25.73
N GLN A 356 -4.11 20.33 -24.68
CA GLN A 356 -5.45 20.87 -24.80
C GLN A 356 -5.41 22.37 -25.10
N LEU A 357 -6.45 22.90 -25.72
CA LEU A 357 -6.56 24.35 -25.96
C LEU A 357 -6.50 25.15 -24.65
N PHE A 358 -7.15 24.63 -23.62
CA PHE A 358 -7.09 25.16 -22.27
C PHE A 358 -6.76 24.04 -21.29
N GLU A 359 -5.81 24.30 -20.42
CA GLU A 359 -5.36 23.35 -19.39
C GLU A 359 -5.60 23.94 -18.00
N PRO A 360 -6.10 23.14 -17.06
CA PRO A 360 -6.33 23.61 -15.71
C PRO A 360 -5.00 23.87 -14.99
N THR A 361 -4.99 24.91 -14.19
CA THR A 361 -3.93 25.23 -13.24
C THR A 361 -4.56 25.75 -11.96
N THR A 362 -3.80 25.86 -10.89
CA THR A 362 -4.30 26.35 -9.61
C THR A 362 -3.50 27.53 -9.12
N VAL A 363 -4.21 28.54 -8.63
CA VAL A 363 -3.64 29.68 -7.93
C VAL A 363 -4.49 29.91 -6.69
N ASP A 364 -3.88 29.95 -5.51
CA ASP A 364 -4.57 30.15 -4.23
C ASP A 364 -5.79 29.21 -4.01
N ASP A 365 -5.61 27.94 -4.36
CA ASP A 365 -6.63 26.89 -4.28
C ASP A 365 -7.85 27.02 -5.21
N LEU A 366 -7.80 27.97 -6.11
CA LEU A 366 -8.82 28.16 -7.16
C LEU A 366 -8.30 27.57 -8.47
N THR A 367 -9.19 26.89 -9.19
CA THR A 367 -8.90 26.38 -10.53
C THR A 367 -9.04 27.49 -11.55
N TYR A 368 -8.00 27.70 -12.33
CA TYR A 368 -7.95 28.57 -13.48
C TYR A 368 -7.61 27.76 -14.72
N TYR A 369 -7.73 28.40 -15.87
CA TYR A 369 -7.34 27.81 -17.14
C TYR A 369 -6.28 28.67 -17.81
N GLN A 370 -5.28 28.00 -18.36
CA GLN A 370 -4.23 28.63 -19.15
C GLN A 370 -4.21 28.00 -20.55
N SER A 371 -3.75 28.76 -21.53
CA SER A 371 -3.58 28.27 -22.89
C SER A 371 -2.14 28.45 -23.37
N SER A 372 -1.62 27.38 -23.98
CA SER A 372 -0.35 27.45 -24.70
C SER A 372 -0.51 28.03 -26.13
N PHE A 373 -1.73 28.13 -26.62
CA PHE A 373 -2.03 28.54 -27.99
C PHE A 373 -2.54 29.95 -28.10
N PHE A 374 -3.32 30.45 -27.13
CA PHE A 374 -3.92 31.74 -27.17
C PHE A 374 -3.11 32.75 -26.38
N GLU A 375 -2.95 33.96 -26.97
CA GLU A 375 -2.43 35.12 -26.28
C GLU A 375 -3.54 35.80 -25.47
N GLN A 376 -4.71 35.90 -26.10
CA GLN A 376 -5.93 36.44 -25.47
C GLN A 376 -7.19 35.89 -26.15
N TRP A 377 -8.32 35.98 -25.47
CA TRP A 377 -9.66 35.66 -25.98
C TRP A 377 -10.64 36.72 -25.47
N ASP A 378 -11.16 37.47 -26.42
CA ASP A 378 -11.98 38.64 -26.14
C ASP A 378 -13.47 38.31 -26.33
N PRO A 379 -14.30 38.30 -25.28
CA PRO A 379 -15.73 38.17 -25.40
C PRO A 379 -16.33 39.44 -25.98
N ARG A 380 -17.18 39.29 -26.97
CA ARG A 380 -17.95 40.35 -27.63
C ARG A 380 -19.43 40.02 -27.57
N ASP A 381 -20.30 41.01 -27.86
CA ASP A 381 -21.75 40.84 -27.84
C ASP A 381 -22.21 40.09 -26.56
N LEU A 382 -21.78 40.61 -25.39
CA LEU A 382 -22.12 40.02 -24.08
C LEU A 382 -21.72 38.52 -23.97
N GLY A 383 -20.63 38.12 -24.62
CA GLY A 383 -20.12 36.78 -24.61
C GLY A 383 -20.72 35.83 -25.65
N ARG A 384 -21.62 36.30 -26.51
CA ARG A 384 -22.16 35.53 -27.64
C ARG A 384 -21.16 35.32 -28.76
N GLU A 385 -20.15 36.15 -28.83
CA GLU A 385 -19.04 36.04 -29.74
C GLU A 385 -17.74 36.12 -28.96
N VAL A 386 -16.77 35.30 -29.31
CA VAL A 386 -15.41 35.39 -28.78
C VAL A 386 -14.40 35.38 -29.90
N VAL A 387 -13.44 36.28 -29.84
CA VAL A 387 -12.32 36.35 -30.76
C VAL A 387 -11.09 35.80 -30.05
N PHE A 388 -10.60 34.70 -30.56
CA PHE A 388 -9.38 34.08 -30.11
C PHE A 388 -8.19 34.57 -30.90
N SER A 389 -7.21 35.15 -30.20
CA SER A 389 -5.95 35.62 -30.78
C SER A 389 -4.86 34.63 -30.52
N LEU A 390 -4.31 34.01 -31.56
CA LEU A 390 -3.30 32.97 -31.46
C LEU A 390 -1.91 33.57 -31.21
N ARG A 391 -1.13 32.89 -30.37
CA ARG A 391 0.28 33.26 -30.10
C ARG A 391 1.10 33.19 -31.36
N GLN A 392 1.93 34.21 -31.59
CA GLN A 392 2.83 34.29 -32.72
C GLN A 392 4.14 33.47 -32.49
N SER A 393 4.46 33.21 -31.22
CA SER A 393 5.62 32.39 -30.83
C SER A 393 5.17 31.01 -30.36
N ARG A 394 5.80 29.97 -30.83
CA ARG A 394 5.54 28.63 -30.34
C ARG A 394 6.23 28.38 -29.01
N PRO A 395 5.65 27.58 -28.14
CA PRO A 395 6.34 27.04 -26.97
C PRO A 395 7.57 26.24 -27.37
N TYR A 396 8.61 26.24 -26.54
CA TYR A 396 9.88 25.55 -26.79
C TYR A 396 9.74 24.04 -26.96
N TRP A 397 8.68 23.46 -26.42
CA TRP A 397 8.38 22.02 -26.49
C TRP A 397 7.61 21.61 -27.76
N GLN A 398 7.23 22.52 -28.62
CA GLN A 398 6.38 22.23 -29.78
C GLN A 398 7.19 22.24 -31.10
N THR A 399 7.15 21.11 -31.83
CA THR A 399 7.85 20.96 -33.12
C THR A 399 7.11 21.56 -34.29
N GLN A 400 5.78 21.52 -34.25
CA GLN A 400 4.93 22.01 -35.35
C GLN A 400 5.06 23.52 -35.54
N PRO A 401 4.76 24.03 -36.73
CA PRO A 401 4.65 25.48 -36.89
C PRO A 401 3.63 26.06 -35.94
N VAL A 402 3.72 27.37 -35.70
CA VAL A 402 2.73 28.11 -34.90
C VAL A 402 1.32 27.74 -35.39
N LEU A 403 0.42 27.45 -34.45
CA LEU A 403 -0.96 27.13 -34.77
C LEU A 403 -1.58 28.27 -35.57
N THR A 404 -2.25 27.97 -36.67
CA THR A 404 -3.01 28.93 -37.47
C THR A 404 -4.50 28.84 -37.18
N ALA A 405 -5.19 29.94 -37.40
CA ALA A 405 -6.64 29.99 -37.25
C ALA A 405 -7.38 29.01 -38.19
N ASN A 406 -6.81 28.67 -39.36
CA ASN A 406 -7.36 27.66 -40.25
C ASN A 406 -7.25 26.24 -39.65
N GLN A 407 -6.13 25.90 -39.04
CA GLN A 407 -5.95 24.58 -38.39
C GLN A 407 -6.91 24.41 -37.21
N LEU A 408 -7.11 25.50 -36.43
CA LEU A 408 -8.11 25.51 -35.35
C LEU A 408 -9.53 25.35 -35.91
N ALA A 409 -9.86 26.06 -36.98
CA ALA A 409 -11.15 25.98 -37.65
C ALA A 409 -11.41 24.59 -38.23
N ASP A 410 -10.42 23.94 -38.81
CA ASP A 410 -10.50 22.54 -39.31
C ASP A 410 -10.72 21.54 -38.15
N SER A 411 -10.04 21.75 -37.03
CA SER A 411 -10.25 20.94 -35.82
C SER A 411 -11.67 21.10 -35.27
N LEU A 412 -12.16 22.32 -35.17
CA LEU A 412 -13.53 22.58 -34.73
C LEU A 412 -14.57 22.02 -35.70
N ALA A 413 -14.37 22.15 -37.02
CA ALA A 413 -15.26 21.55 -38.02
C ALA A 413 -15.46 20.05 -37.81
N ARG A 414 -14.38 19.33 -37.45
CA ARG A 414 -14.43 17.88 -37.14
C ARG A 414 -15.23 17.57 -35.89
N LEU A 415 -15.00 18.35 -34.82
CA LEU A 415 -15.69 18.17 -33.53
C LEU A 415 -17.19 18.52 -33.62
N LEU A 416 -17.57 19.35 -34.59
CA LEU A 416 -18.95 19.79 -34.80
C LEU A 416 -19.72 19.00 -35.88
N ASP A 417 -19.04 18.10 -36.62
CA ASP A 417 -19.63 17.28 -37.67
C ASP A 417 -20.20 15.97 -37.11
N PRO A 418 -21.55 15.79 -37.11
CA PRO A 418 -22.19 14.58 -36.60
C PRO A 418 -21.80 13.28 -37.35
N GLN A 419 -21.16 13.38 -38.52
CA GLN A 419 -20.73 12.22 -39.32
C GLN A 419 -19.33 11.73 -38.93
N ARG A 420 -18.67 12.39 -38.01
CA ARG A 420 -17.30 12.03 -37.58
C ARG A 420 -17.31 11.32 -36.23
N ASP A 421 -16.40 10.36 -36.06
CA ASP A 421 -16.20 9.68 -34.78
C ASP A 421 -15.77 10.65 -33.64
N SER A 422 -15.16 11.77 -34.03
CA SER A 422 -14.74 12.84 -33.09
C SER A 422 -15.85 13.81 -32.74
N PHE A 423 -17.08 13.61 -33.18
CA PHE A 423 -18.20 14.50 -32.91
C PHE A 423 -18.42 14.73 -31.42
N ASN A 424 -18.47 16.00 -31.03
CA ASN A 424 -18.79 16.40 -29.67
C ASN A 424 -20.15 17.08 -29.64
N PRO A 425 -21.22 16.36 -29.30
CA PRO A 425 -22.59 16.88 -29.34
C PRO A 425 -22.81 18.04 -28.37
N ARG A 426 -22.11 18.07 -27.23
CA ARG A 426 -22.20 19.14 -26.27
C ARG A 426 -21.56 20.41 -26.78
N LEU A 427 -20.36 20.36 -27.33
CA LEU A 427 -19.71 21.51 -27.98
C LEU A 427 -20.58 22.03 -29.12
N ALA A 428 -21.11 21.15 -29.96
CA ALA A 428 -22.01 21.49 -31.05
C ALA A 428 -23.29 22.20 -30.59
N SER A 429 -23.79 21.88 -29.40
CA SER A 429 -24.95 22.58 -28.82
C SER A 429 -24.66 24.02 -28.41
N PHE A 430 -23.42 24.35 -28.10
CA PHE A 430 -22.99 25.71 -27.75
C PHE A 430 -22.60 26.54 -28.98
N VAL A 431 -21.81 25.97 -29.89
CA VAL A 431 -21.26 26.68 -31.04
C VAL A 431 -22.30 26.84 -32.14
N ARG A 432 -22.55 28.08 -32.57
CA ARG A 432 -23.43 28.41 -33.71
C ARG A 432 -22.64 28.35 -35.02
N GLU A 433 -21.53 29.06 -35.06
CA GLU A 433 -20.69 29.20 -36.23
C GLU A 433 -19.32 29.69 -35.82
N PHE A 434 -18.34 29.52 -36.69
CA PHE A 434 -17.00 30.08 -36.52
C PHE A 434 -16.48 30.63 -37.84
N SER A 435 -15.61 31.61 -37.77
CA SER A 435 -15.01 32.23 -38.95
C SER A 435 -13.56 32.63 -38.70
N VAL A 436 -12.71 32.38 -39.68
CA VAL A 436 -11.32 32.81 -39.68
C VAL A 436 -11.28 34.28 -40.08
N ARG A 437 -10.87 35.17 -39.17
CA ARG A 437 -10.71 36.62 -39.45
C ARG A 437 -9.36 36.95 -40.06
N SER A 438 -8.33 36.29 -39.55
CA SER A 438 -6.95 36.41 -40.04
C SER A 438 -6.22 35.08 -39.80
N PRO A 439 -5.00 34.91 -40.30
CA PRO A 439 -4.21 33.71 -39.97
C PRO A 439 -3.99 33.43 -38.48
N THR A 440 -4.17 34.48 -37.66
CA THR A 440 -3.93 34.43 -36.21
C THR A 440 -5.18 34.75 -35.39
N GLU A 441 -6.34 34.96 -36.02
CA GLU A 441 -7.58 35.25 -35.31
C GLU A 441 -8.71 34.36 -35.78
N LEU A 442 -9.37 33.68 -34.84
CA LEU A 442 -10.59 32.92 -35.04
C LEU A 442 -11.74 33.58 -34.23
N GLN A 443 -12.85 33.85 -34.86
CA GLN A 443 -14.08 34.24 -34.19
C GLN A 443 -15.01 33.03 -34.09
N ILE A 444 -15.56 32.83 -32.90
CA ILE A 444 -16.60 31.81 -32.63
C ILE A 444 -17.84 32.52 -32.12
N SER A 445 -19.00 32.20 -32.72
CA SER A 445 -20.31 32.70 -32.28
C SER A 445 -21.07 31.54 -31.61
N PHE A 446 -21.74 31.83 -30.52
CA PHE A 446 -22.42 30.86 -29.71
C PHE A 446 -23.94 30.95 -29.80
N ASN A 447 -24.63 29.82 -29.80
CA ASN A 447 -26.08 29.72 -29.63
C ASN A 447 -26.50 30.22 -28.24
N ARG A 448 -25.65 29.96 -27.27
CA ARG A 448 -25.79 30.36 -25.86
C ARG A 448 -24.40 30.66 -25.29
N VAL A 449 -24.32 31.60 -24.39
CA VAL A 449 -23.04 32.03 -23.78
C VAL A 449 -22.54 30.93 -22.88
N PRO A 450 -21.36 30.33 -23.10
CA PRO A 450 -20.76 29.39 -22.17
C PRO A 450 -20.31 30.13 -20.91
N LEU A 451 -20.76 29.69 -19.73
CA LEU A 451 -20.40 30.34 -18.45
C LEU A 451 -18.93 30.12 -18.07
N ASN A 452 -18.35 29.01 -18.51
CA ASN A 452 -16.92 28.73 -18.40
C ASN A 452 -16.43 28.28 -19.77
N LEU A 453 -16.00 29.24 -20.56
CA LEU A 453 -15.55 29.06 -21.93
C LEU A 453 -14.33 28.14 -21.98
N GLU A 454 -13.39 28.38 -21.09
CA GLU A 454 -12.13 27.64 -21.04
C GLU A 454 -12.36 26.17 -20.74
N ALA A 455 -13.27 25.86 -19.81
CA ALA A 455 -13.63 24.48 -19.50
C ALA A 455 -14.35 23.77 -20.65
N LEU A 456 -15.13 24.48 -21.46
CA LEU A 456 -15.78 23.94 -22.66
C LEU A 456 -14.76 23.56 -23.74
N PHE A 457 -13.63 24.27 -23.80
CA PHE A 457 -12.59 24.12 -24.81
C PHE A 457 -11.40 23.25 -24.35
N ARG A 458 -11.62 22.32 -23.42
CA ARG A 458 -10.64 21.33 -22.96
C ARG A 458 -10.52 20.15 -23.94
N PHE A 459 -10.07 20.37 -25.13
CA PHE A 459 -9.81 19.34 -26.14
C PHE A 459 -8.52 19.65 -26.90
N PRO A 460 -7.83 18.60 -27.43
CA PRO A 460 -6.62 18.79 -28.24
C PRO A 460 -6.96 19.22 -29.67
N ILE A 461 -5.98 19.79 -30.35
CA ILE A 461 -6.10 20.14 -31.75
C ILE A 461 -5.79 18.90 -32.59
N MET A 462 -6.72 18.57 -33.48
CA MET A 462 -6.65 17.40 -34.36
C MET A 462 -6.48 17.84 -35.83
N ALA A 463 -5.61 17.13 -36.56
CA ALA A 463 -5.46 17.32 -38.01
C ALA A 463 -5.42 15.97 -38.74
N GLU A 464 -5.71 15.98 -40.02
CA GLU A 464 -5.46 14.81 -40.87
C GLU A 464 -4.02 14.81 -41.34
N ALA A 465 -3.32 13.74 -41.01
CA ALA A 465 -2.02 13.45 -41.61
C ALA A 465 -2.27 12.59 -42.86
N THR A 466 -2.04 13.14 -44.04
CA THR A 466 -2.07 12.39 -45.30
C THR A 466 -0.73 11.67 -45.50
N THR A 467 -0.67 10.42 -45.08
CA THR A 467 0.46 9.54 -45.43
C THR A 467 -0.01 8.53 -46.46
N GLY A 468 0.16 8.83 -47.74
CA GLY A 468 -0.27 7.95 -48.83
C GLY A 468 -1.79 7.88 -49.04
N THR A 469 -2.35 6.67 -49.12
CA THR A 469 -3.80 6.43 -49.33
C THR A 469 -4.61 6.42 -48.03
N ASP A 470 -3.96 6.36 -46.88
CA ASP A 470 -4.64 6.31 -45.57
C ASP A 470 -4.60 7.69 -44.89
N SER A 471 -5.77 8.26 -44.64
CA SER A 471 -5.92 9.47 -43.84
C SER A 471 -6.08 9.06 -42.38
N LYS A 472 -5.08 9.34 -41.55
CA LYS A 472 -5.17 9.14 -40.09
C LYS A 472 -5.29 10.48 -39.40
N VAL A 473 -6.22 10.56 -38.45
CA VAL A 473 -6.34 11.74 -37.56
C VAL A 473 -5.16 11.71 -36.59
N GLN A 474 -4.44 12.83 -36.52
CA GLN A 474 -3.27 13.00 -35.64
C GLN A 474 -3.45 14.22 -34.76
N VAL A 475 -3.00 14.13 -33.54
CA VAL A 475 -2.89 15.29 -32.63
C VAL A 475 -1.77 16.20 -33.14
N LEU A 476 -2.09 17.49 -33.37
CA LEU A 476 -1.12 18.47 -33.88
C LEU A 476 -0.10 18.91 -32.84
N SER A 477 -0.51 18.95 -31.58
CA SER A 477 0.35 19.45 -30.49
C SER A 477 0.58 18.38 -29.45
N GLN A 478 1.84 17.98 -29.33
CA GLN A 478 2.30 16.96 -28.37
C GLN A 478 3.51 17.52 -27.63
N ARG A 479 3.57 17.28 -26.32
CA ARG A 479 4.79 17.50 -25.53
C ARG A 479 5.78 16.36 -25.72
N PHE A 480 5.23 15.14 -25.63
CA PHE A 480 5.97 13.90 -25.74
C PHE A 480 5.26 12.96 -26.74
N GLN A 481 6.02 12.09 -27.35
CA GLN A 481 5.54 11.05 -28.23
C GLN A 481 5.88 9.68 -27.63
N LEU A 482 4.94 8.76 -27.60
CA LEU A 482 5.19 7.36 -27.23
C LEU A 482 6.09 6.73 -28.31
N VAL A 483 7.29 6.30 -27.90
CA VAL A 483 8.29 5.70 -28.82
C VAL A 483 8.52 4.22 -28.56
N GLU A 484 8.28 3.75 -27.33
CA GLU A 484 8.33 2.34 -26.98
C GLU A 484 7.09 1.98 -26.16
N ASP A 485 6.49 0.85 -26.49
CA ASP A 485 5.32 0.29 -25.79
C ASP A 485 5.58 -1.20 -25.52
N GLN A 486 6.14 -1.48 -24.34
CA GLN A 486 6.44 -2.83 -23.86
C GLN A 486 5.51 -3.19 -22.70
N PRO A 487 5.34 -4.47 -22.35
CA PRO A 487 4.45 -4.88 -21.27
C PRO A 487 4.73 -4.24 -19.90
N ASP A 488 6.01 -3.92 -19.61
CA ASP A 488 6.43 -3.38 -18.32
C ASP A 488 7.04 -1.97 -18.42
N LEU A 489 7.14 -1.39 -19.62
CA LEU A 489 7.77 -0.11 -19.88
C LEU A 489 7.12 0.62 -21.03
N ARG A 490 6.75 1.88 -20.81
CA ARG A 490 6.42 2.85 -21.85
C ARG A 490 7.38 4.01 -21.85
N VAL A 491 7.95 4.32 -22.98
CA VAL A 491 8.89 5.41 -23.15
C VAL A 491 8.26 6.52 -23.95
N TYR A 492 8.19 7.70 -23.35
CA TYR A 492 7.72 8.92 -24.00
C TYR A 492 8.90 9.85 -24.21
N ARG A 493 9.17 10.24 -25.45
CA ARG A 493 10.23 11.19 -25.80
C ARG A 493 9.67 12.54 -26.20
N ARG A 494 10.37 13.57 -25.82
CA ARG A 494 10.08 14.94 -26.21
C ARG A 494 10.09 15.04 -27.76
N THR A 495 9.07 15.70 -28.31
CA THR A 495 8.93 15.81 -29.77
C THR A 495 9.97 16.74 -30.41
N ILE A 496 10.61 17.60 -29.63
CA ILE A 496 11.68 18.51 -30.11
C ILE A 496 13.03 17.97 -29.69
N PRO A 497 13.96 17.69 -30.63
CA PRO A 497 15.36 17.50 -30.30
C PRO A 497 15.94 18.77 -29.65
N GLU A 498 16.95 18.60 -28.81
CA GLU A 498 17.61 19.73 -28.17
C GLU A 498 18.10 20.75 -29.20
N PRO A 499 17.74 22.05 -29.07
CA PRO A 499 18.35 23.08 -29.88
C PRO A 499 19.83 23.22 -29.54
N ASP A 500 20.70 23.27 -30.54
CA ASP A 500 22.11 23.59 -30.36
C ASP A 500 22.26 24.96 -29.67
N GLY A 501 23.12 25.01 -28.65
CA GLY A 501 23.46 26.27 -27.99
C GLY A 501 22.75 26.56 -26.67
N LEU A 502 21.91 25.66 -26.16
CA LEU A 502 21.34 25.79 -24.81
C LEU A 502 22.39 25.63 -23.73
N ILE A 503 22.22 26.34 -22.62
CA ILE A 503 23.00 26.15 -21.40
C ILE A 503 22.34 25.12 -20.49
N PRO A 504 23.04 24.46 -19.55
CA PRO A 504 22.50 23.39 -18.70
C PRO A 504 21.22 23.76 -17.94
N SER A 505 21.04 25.04 -17.58
CA SER A 505 19.83 25.53 -16.90
C SER A 505 18.60 25.61 -17.81
N GLN A 506 18.75 25.39 -19.10
CA GLN A 506 17.68 25.41 -20.12
C GLN A 506 17.34 24.01 -20.62
N TYR A 507 18.02 22.98 -20.13
CA TYR A 507 17.69 21.59 -20.44
C TYR A 507 16.56 21.13 -19.51
N HIS A 508 15.52 20.53 -20.09
CA HIS A 508 14.39 19.98 -19.37
C HIS A 508 14.26 18.49 -19.65
N VAL A 509 13.33 17.83 -18.97
CA VAL A 509 13.03 16.41 -19.19
C VAL A 509 12.86 16.13 -20.69
N ALA A 510 13.67 15.23 -21.22
CA ALA A 510 13.68 14.80 -22.61
C ALA A 510 12.94 13.46 -22.82
N GLU A 511 12.90 12.63 -21.78
CA GLU A 511 12.31 11.30 -21.81
C GLU A 511 11.59 11.00 -20.51
N ILE A 512 10.47 10.32 -20.60
CA ILE A 512 9.69 9.84 -19.47
C ILE A 512 9.50 8.33 -19.64
N ASP A 513 10.01 7.59 -18.66
CA ASP A 513 9.87 6.14 -18.59
C ASP A 513 8.78 5.80 -17.60
N GLU A 514 7.60 5.41 -18.07
CA GLU A 514 6.58 4.80 -17.23
C GLU A 514 6.91 3.33 -17.03
N ILE A 515 7.28 2.96 -15.80
CA ILE A 515 7.73 1.62 -15.44
C ILE A 515 6.62 0.95 -14.62
N ARG A 516 6.20 -0.25 -15.05
CA ARG A 516 5.17 -1.01 -14.35
C ARG A 516 5.70 -1.63 -13.07
N PHE A 517 4.98 -1.41 -11.99
CA PHE A 517 5.22 -2.06 -10.71
C PHE A 517 4.05 -2.96 -10.31
N LYS A 518 4.39 -4.08 -9.68
CA LYS A 518 3.40 -5.07 -9.26
C LYS A 518 2.56 -4.60 -8.05
N ASP A 519 3.18 -3.88 -7.13
CA ASP A 519 2.56 -3.47 -5.87
C ASP A 519 3.19 -2.18 -5.32
N ARG A 520 2.47 -1.53 -4.40
CA ARG A 520 2.88 -0.27 -3.78
C ARG A 520 4.19 -0.35 -3.00
N HIS A 521 4.44 -1.47 -2.35
CA HIS A 521 5.68 -1.67 -1.59
C HIS A 521 6.91 -1.69 -2.50
N SER A 522 6.77 -2.26 -3.69
CA SER A 522 7.82 -2.26 -4.72
C SER A 522 8.11 -0.86 -5.23
N GLU A 523 7.07 -0.03 -5.48
CA GLU A 523 7.21 1.38 -5.85
C GLU A 523 7.94 2.18 -4.77
N ILE A 524 7.50 2.06 -3.50
CA ILE A 524 8.13 2.76 -2.37
C ILE A 524 9.61 2.37 -2.24
N ARG A 525 9.93 1.08 -2.34
CA ARG A 525 11.32 0.61 -2.28
C ARG A 525 12.15 1.13 -3.44
N ALA A 526 11.60 1.13 -4.66
CA ALA A 526 12.27 1.66 -5.84
C ALA A 526 12.55 3.18 -5.68
N PHE A 527 11.59 3.93 -5.14
CA PHE A 527 11.78 5.35 -4.84
C PHE A 527 12.88 5.57 -3.78
N GLN A 528 12.88 4.78 -2.70
CA GLN A 528 13.91 4.85 -1.66
C GLN A 528 15.31 4.50 -2.20
N ARG A 529 15.40 3.59 -3.18
CA ARG A 529 16.64 3.21 -3.86
C ARG A 529 17.04 4.16 -5.01
N ARG A 530 16.20 5.18 -5.28
CA ARG A 530 16.36 6.14 -6.38
C ARG A 530 16.33 5.48 -7.78
N GLU A 531 15.59 4.41 -7.92
CA GLU A 531 15.33 3.75 -9.21
C GLU A 531 14.22 4.47 -9.98
N ILE A 532 13.38 5.24 -9.30
CA ILE A 532 12.35 6.10 -9.83
C ILE A 532 12.47 7.50 -9.24
N ASP A 533 12.02 8.50 -9.99
CA ASP A 533 12.26 9.91 -9.69
C ASP A 533 11.07 10.59 -9.00
N ILE A 534 9.87 10.07 -9.23
CA ILE A 534 8.64 10.53 -8.57
C ILE A 534 7.86 9.34 -8.00
N LEU A 535 7.01 9.62 -7.03
CA LEU A 535 6.04 8.65 -6.50
C LEU A 535 4.67 9.33 -6.45
N PRO A 536 3.83 9.12 -7.49
CA PRO A 536 2.50 9.72 -7.57
C PRO A 536 1.51 9.04 -6.62
N ASN A 537 0.39 9.71 -6.37
CA ASN A 537 -0.74 9.22 -5.58
C ASN A 537 -0.31 8.67 -4.20
N LEU A 538 0.58 9.42 -3.53
CA LEU A 538 1.03 9.08 -2.18
C LEU A 538 -0.12 9.31 -1.20
N LEU A 539 -0.43 8.29 -0.43
CA LEU A 539 -1.51 8.34 0.54
C LEU A 539 -1.07 9.02 1.85
N PRO A 540 -1.99 9.62 2.61
CA PRO A 540 -1.63 10.39 3.81
C PRO A 540 -0.76 9.63 4.81
N TRP A 541 -0.98 8.34 5.02
CA TRP A 541 -0.20 7.52 5.96
C TRP A 541 1.18 7.12 5.44
N GLU A 542 1.44 7.29 4.15
CA GLU A 542 2.75 7.02 3.54
C GLU A 542 3.71 8.22 3.69
N ILE A 543 3.19 9.41 3.95
CA ILE A 543 3.96 10.67 4.01
C ILE A 543 5.08 10.59 5.05
N ASP A 544 4.81 10.00 6.21
CA ASP A 544 5.76 9.94 7.33
C ASP A 544 7.00 9.10 7.00
N ILE A 545 6.87 8.13 6.10
CA ILE A 545 7.99 7.32 5.59
C ILE A 545 9.07 8.22 4.95
N PHE A 546 8.63 9.28 4.27
CA PHE A 546 9.52 10.17 3.51
C PHE A 546 9.92 11.43 4.27
N LYS A 547 9.02 11.98 5.12
CA LYS A 547 9.30 13.16 5.96
C LYS A 547 10.42 12.90 6.96
N ALA A 548 10.41 11.75 7.64
CA ALA A 548 11.39 11.42 8.66
C ALA A 548 12.83 11.34 8.13
N ALA A 549 13.01 11.06 6.84
CA ALA A 549 14.33 10.89 6.22
C ALA A 549 14.83 12.12 5.44
N ASP A 550 14.04 13.18 5.32
CA ASP A 550 14.31 14.38 4.49
C ASP A 550 14.83 14.05 3.07
N ARG A 551 14.33 12.97 2.48
CA ARG A 551 14.84 12.42 1.21
C ARG A 551 14.07 12.87 -0.01
N ALA A 552 12.88 13.45 0.16
CA ALA A 552 11.97 13.82 -0.90
C ALA A 552 11.34 15.19 -0.66
N PHE A 553 10.89 15.84 -1.75
CA PHE A 553 9.88 16.89 -1.67
C PHE A 553 8.52 16.26 -1.78
N ILE A 554 7.62 16.59 -0.86
CA ILE A 554 6.24 16.10 -0.86
C ILE A 554 5.34 17.28 -1.16
N GLN A 555 4.54 17.16 -2.22
CA GLN A 555 3.56 18.15 -2.62
C GLN A 555 2.16 17.53 -2.54
N GLN A 556 1.20 18.29 -2.06
CA GLN A 556 -0.20 17.91 -2.07
C GLN A 556 -0.80 18.27 -3.43
N TYR A 557 -1.58 17.36 -4.01
CA TYR A 557 -2.38 17.71 -5.19
C TYR A 557 -3.37 18.81 -4.86
N ALA A 558 -3.60 19.68 -5.82
CA ALA A 558 -4.50 20.82 -5.67
C ALA A 558 -5.96 20.39 -5.49
N ILE A 559 -6.34 19.31 -6.15
CA ILE A 559 -7.70 18.77 -6.13
C ILE A 559 -7.65 17.43 -5.36
N PRO A 560 -8.41 17.30 -4.27
CA PRO A 560 -8.49 16.02 -3.56
C PRO A 560 -9.19 14.97 -4.41
N THR A 561 -8.86 13.71 -4.16
CA THR A 561 -9.53 12.58 -4.82
C THR A 561 -10.88 12.33 -4.16
N SER A 562 -11.95 12.49 -4.93
CA SER A 562 -13.31 12.13 -4.51
C SER A 562 -13.59 10.67 -4.81
N HIS A 563 -14.06 9.94 -3.81
CA HIS A 563 -14.47 8.54 -3.93
C HIS A 563 -15.97 8.44 -3.98
N VAL A 564 -16.50 7.81 -5.02
CA VAL A 564 -17.95 7.69 -5.25
C VAL A 564 -18.30 6.31 -5.76
N ILE A 565 -19.55 5.89 -5.54
CA ILE A 565 -20.15 4.76 -6.24
C ILE A 565 -21.18 5.32 -7.20
N VAL A 566 -20.98 5.05 -8.47
CA VAL A 566 -21.94 5.37 -9.52
C VAL A 566 -22.80 4.13 -9.85
N PHE A 567 -24.04 4.37 -10.19
CA PHE A 567 -24.94 3.34 -10.67
C PHE A 567 -24.93 3.33 -12.19
N ASN A 568 -25.02 2.13 -12.76
CA ASN A 568 -25.18 2.01 -14.21
C ASN A 568 -26.51 2.63 -14.64
N PRO A 569 -26.51 3.68 -15.45
CA PRO A 569 -27.73 4.41 -15.83
C PRO A 569 -28.69 3.57 -16.69
N THR A 570 -28.20 2.47 -17.30
CA THR A 570 -29.00 1.57 -18.16
C THR A 570 -29.45 0.31 -17.42
N SER A 571 -28.92 0.02 -16.22
CA SER A 571 -29.27 -1.20 -15.49
C SER A 571 -30.64 -1.11 -14.82
N ALA A 572 -31.52 -2.01 -15.21
CA ALA A 572 -32.85 -2.16 -14.58
C ALA A 572 -32.76 -2.61 -13.11
N ALA A 573 -31.68 -3.31 -12.73
CA ALA A 573 -31.47 -3.80 -11.37
C ALA A 573 -31.35 -2.69 -10.35
N VAL A 574 -30.81 -1.54 -10.72
CA VAL A 574 -30.62 -0.37 -9.85
C VAL A 574 -31.57 0.78 -10.15
N SER A 575 -32.63 0.54 -10.93
CA SER A 575 -33.64 1.57 -11.27
C SER A 575 -34.44 2.08 -10.05
N SER A 576 -34.63 1.23 -9.02
CA SER A 576 -35.40 1.58 -7.81
C SER A 576 -34.65 2.59 -6.92
N ALA A 577 -35.25 3.77 -6.69
CA ALA A 577 -34.73 4.78 -5.77
C ALA A 577 -34.61 4.23 -4.34
N GLN A 578 -35.55 3.38 -3.91
CA GLN A 578 -35.47 2.74 -2.59
C GLN A 578 -34.27 1.85 -2.46
N LEU A 579 -33.93 1.09 -3.51
CA LEU A 579 -32.74 0.24 -3.53
C LEU A 579 -31.46 1.08 -3.42
N ARG A 580 -31.32 2.09 -4.27
CA ARG A 580 -30.15 2.97 -4.28
C ARG A 580 -29.96 3.69 -2.95
N ARG A 581 -31.04 4.26 -2.39
CA ARG A 581 -31.03 4.90 -1.06
C ARG A 581 -30.70 3.90 0.04
N GLY A 582 -31.26 2.68 -0.03
CA GLY A 582 -30.95 1.61 0.92
C GLY A 582 -29.47 1.28 0.93
N LEU A 583 -28.82 1.18 -0.21
CA LEU A 583 -27.38 1.00 -0.33
C LEU A 583 -26.62 2.21 0.27
N SER A 584 -27.05 3.44 -0.03
CA SER A 584 -26.42 4.66 0.48
C SER A 584 -26.45 4.76 2.02
N PHE A 585 -27.60 4.52 2.65
CA PHE A 585 -27.72 4.51 4.12
C PHE A 585 -27.02 3.30 4.78
N GLY A 586 -26.74 2.25 4.01
CA GLY A 586 -25.99 1.08 4.48
C GLY A 586 -24.48 1.28 4.58
N VAL A 587 -23.93 2.43 4.14
CA VAL A 587 -22.49 2.75 4.19
C VAL A 587 -22.17 3.59 5.40
N ASP A 588 -21.35 3.07 6.29
CA ASP A 588 -20.80 3.77 7.45
C ASP A 588 -19.53 4.53 7.04
N ARG A 589 -19.73 5.68 6.37
CA ARG A 589 -18.65 6.46 5.73
C ARG A 589 -17.60 6.91 6.72
N GLU A 590 -18.04 7.46 7.85
CA GLU A 590 -17.13 8.02 8.85
C GLU A 590 -16.24 6.94 9.47
N ASN A 591 -16.83 5.83 9.91
CA ASN A 591 -16.04 4.75 10.50
C ASN A 591 -15.13 4.05 9.47
N LEU A 592 -15.59 3.90 8.22
CA LEU A 592 -14.76 3.34 7.15
C LEU A 592 -13.57 4.26 6.87
N LEU A 593 -13.81 5.55 6.65
CA LEU A 593 -12.75 6.52 6.39
C LEU A 593 -11.77 6.60 7.57
N LYS A 594 -12.27 6.81 8.78
CA LYS A 594 -11.50 7.03 9.99
C LYS A 594 -10.69 5.81 10.44
N LYS A 595 -11.33 4.63 10.48
CA LYS A 595 -10.75 3.42 11.11
C LYS A 595 -10.11 2.47 10.12
N VAL A 596 -10.59 2.44 8.88
CA VAL A 596 -10.15 1.44 7.89
C VAL A 596 -9.21 2.07 6.89
N ILE A 597 -9.60 3.22 6.32
CA ILE A 597 -8.85 3.87 5.25
C ILE A 597 -7.72 4.71 5.82
N LEU A 598 -8.02 5.80 6.54
CA LEU A 598 -7.01 6.71 7.07
C LEU A 598 -6.28 6.16 8.29
N ARG A 599 -6.96 5.34 9.09
CA ARG A 599 -6.48 4.87 10.40
C ARG A 599 -6.08 6.03 11.32
N ASP A 600 -6.75 7.16 11.13
CA ASP A 600 -6.52 8.41 11.83
C ASP A 600 -7.83 8.89 12.49
N PRO A 601 -7.88 9.03 13.82
CA PRO A 601 -9.04 9.53 14.55
C PRO A 601 -9.43 10.95 14.18
N GLU A 602 -8.48 11.78 13.77
CA GLU A 602 -8.71 13.20 13.43
C GLU A 602 -9.11 13.40 11.96
N MET A 603 -8.92 12.38 11.13
CA MET A 603 -9.18 12.43 9.67
C MET A 603 -8.49 13.63 9.00
N LYS A 604 -7.26 13.93 9.38
CA LYS A 604 -6.53 15.15 9.00
C LYS A 604 -6.49 15.40 7.48
N TYR A 605 -6.43 14.36 6.69
CA TYR A 605 -6.30 14.42 5.23
C TYR A 605 -7.47 13.76 4.50
N GLY A 606 -8.61 13.67 5.16
CA GLY A 606 -9.80 13.11 4.53
C GLY A 606 -11.06 13.61 5.21
N ARG A 607 -12.15 13.63 4.46
CA ARG A 607 -13.46 14.10 4.92
C ARG A 607 -14.57 13.33 4.24
N VAL A 608 -15.68 13.15 4.92
CA VAL A 608 -16.88 12.53 4.33
C VAL A 608 -17.44 13.48 3.29
N ALA A 609 -17.75 12.97 2.09
CA ALA A 609 -18.28 13.75 0.99
C ALA A 609 -19.81 13.67 0.91
N ALA A 610 -20.44 14.83 0.63
CA ALA A 610 -21.86 14.92 0.34
C ALA A 610 -22.17 14.88 -1.17
N ALA A 611 -21.16 15.16 -2.01
CA ALA A 611 -21.25 15.31 -3.46
C ALA A 611 -20.08 14.58 -4.16
N PRO A 612 -20.13 14.40 -5.49
CA PRO A 612 -19.02 13.84 -6.24
C PRO A 612 -17.89 14.85 -6.54
N TRP A 613 -18.14 16.12 -6.35
CA TRP A 613 -17.17 17.22 -6.47
C TRP A 613 -16.58 17.59 -5.11
N ASN A 614 -15.49 18.34 -5.14
CA ASN A 614 -14.81 18.83 -3.94
C ASN A 614 -15.77 19.59 -3.02
N SER A 615 -15.66 19.38 -1.72
CA SER A 615 -16.46 20.04 -0.68
C SER A 615 -16.32 21.57 -0.67
N SER A 616 -15.19 22.12 -1.17
CA SER A 616 -15.00 23.56 -1.36
C SER A 616 -15.54 24.10 -2.70
N SER A 617 -16.07 23.22 -3.56
CA SER A 617 -16.61 23.63 -4.86
C SER A 617 -17.83 24.55 -4.72
N TYR A 618 -17.96 25.52 -5.63
CA TYR A 618 -19.13 26.37 -5.74
C TYR A 618 -20.43 25.60 -5.99
N ALA A 619 -20.34 24.36 -6.49
CA ALA A 619 -21.48 23.46 -6.72
C ALA A 619 -21.98 22.78 -5.44
N ASN A 620 -21.25 22.88 -4.34
CA ASN A 620 -21.60 22.22 -3.09
C ASN A 620 -22.69 22.97 -2.34
N SER A 621 -23.92 22.43 -2.32
CA SER A 621 -25.03 23.05 -1.60
C SER A 621 -24.80 22.99 -0.09
N PRO A 622 -24.86 24.13 0.62
CA PRO A 622 -24.70 24.16 2.08
C PRO A 622 -25.89 23.53 2.83
N LEU A 623 -26.96 23.18 2.12
CA LEU A 623 -28.16 22.55 2.68
C LEU A 623 -28.17 21.03 2.52
N VAL A 624 -27.10 20.45 1.97
CA VAL A 624 -27.02 19.01 1.72
C VAL A 624 -25.84 18.44 2.48
N ASP A 625 -26.14 17.61 3.44
CA ASP A 625 -25.16 16.82 4.18
C ASP A 625 -25.00 15.42 3.59
N ALA A 626 -23.85 14.81 3.83
CA ALA A 626 -23.63 13.42 3.50
C ALA A 626 -24.66 12.52 4.22
N PRO A 627 -25.24 11.51 3.54
CA PRO A 627 -26.20 10.61 4.16
C PRO A 627 -25.58 9.92 5.39
N VAL A 628 -26.21 10.09 6.54
CA VAL A 628 -25.81 9.45 7.79
C VAL A 628 -26.01 7.95 7.69
N TYR A 629 -25.08 7.16 8.24
CA TYR A 629 -25.24 5.73 8.32
C TYR A 629 -26.44 5.35 9.20
N ASP A 630 -27.43 4.65 8.61
CA ASP A 630 -28.58 4.12 9.30
C ASP A 630 -28.93 2.73 8.76
N HIS A 631 -28.47 1.70 9.49
CA HIS A 631 -28.67 0.31 9.10
C HIS A 631 -30.16 -0.10 9.12
N TYR A 632 -30.95 0.49 10.00
CA TYR A 632 -32.39 0.20 10.09
C TYR A 632 -33.15 0.80 8.90
N LEU A 633 -32.89 2.06 8.58
CA LEU A 633 -33.47 2.70 7.40
C LEU A 633 -33.01 2.00 6.10
N SER A 634 -31.75 1.61 6.02
CA SER A 634 -31.22 0.80 4.91
C SER A 634 -32.00 -0.49 4.73
N PHE A 635 -32.23 -1.22 5.83
CA PHE A 635 -33.02 -2.46 5.81
C PHE A 635 -34.47 -2.21 5.39
N LEU A 636 -35.14 -1.17 5.91
CA LEU A 636 -36.50 -0.82 5.53
C LEU A 636 -36.61 -0.44 4.05
N LEU A 637 -35.67 0.34 3.54
CA LEU A 637 -35.62 0.73 2.13
C LEU A 637 -35.41 -0.50 1.21
N ARG A 638 -34.61 -1.45 1.65
CA ARG A 638 -34.46 -2.74 0.96
C ARG A 638 -35.79 -3.49 0.88
N LEU A 639 -36.51 -3.56 1.99
CA LEU A 639 -37.85 -4.18 2.00
C LEU A 639 -38.82 -3.44 1.08
N ALA A 640 -38.79 -2.12 1.09
CA ALA A 640 -39.65 -1.31 0.19
C ALA A 640 -39.30 -1.55 -1.28
N ALA A 641 -38.01 -1.64 -1.63
CA ALA A 641 -37.57 -1.98 -2.98
C ALA A 641 -38.06 -3.38 -3.40
N LEU A 642 -37.96 -4.37 -2.50
CA LEU A 642 -38.49 -5.72 -2.75
C LEU A 642 -40.01 -5.71 -2.96
N GLU A 643 -40.75 -4.99 -2.12
CA GLU A 643 -42.19 -4.88 -2.26
C GLU A 643 -42.61 -4.17 -3.57
N GLN A 644 -41.86 -3.18 -3.99
CA GLN A 644 -42.08 -2.52 -5.28
C GLN A 644 -41.95 -3.51 -6.45
N LEU A 645 -40.98 -4.39 -6.43
CA LEU A 645 -40.79 -5.43 -7.45
C LEU A 645 -41.95 -6.45 -7.45
N ARG A 646 -42.62 -6.64 -6.32
CA ARG A 646 -43.73 -7.56 -6.15
C ARG A 646 -45.10 -7.00 -6.60
N ILE A 647 -45.21 -5.67 -6.75
CA ILE A 647 -46.47 -5.00 -7.14
C ILE A 647 -47.05 -5.57 -8.44
N PRO A 648 -46.32 -5.76 -9.55
CA PRO A 648 -46.90 -6.27 -10.79
C PRO A 648 -47.55 -7.66 -10.62
N ASP A 649 -46.93 -8.55 -9.89
CA ASP A 649 -47.46 -9.89 -9.68
C ASP A 649 -48.72 -9.88 -8.76
N LYS A 650 -48.70 -9.01 -7.75
CA LYS A 650 -49.89 -8.78 -6.90
C LYS A 650 -51.04 -8.19 -7.70
N GLN A 651 -50.76 -7.25 -8.61
CA GLN A 651 -51.74 -6.68 -9.52
C GLN A 651 -52.31 -7.72 -10.50
N LYS A 652 -51.42 -8.55 -11.10
CA LYS A 652 -51.85 -9.67 -11.95
C LYS A 652 -52.77 -10.65 -11.22
N PHE A 653 -52.44 -10.99 -9.97
CA PHE A 653 -53.25 -11.85 -9.12
C PHE A 653 -54.65 -11.27 -8.91
N VAL A 654 -54.76 -9.99 -8.53
CA VAL A 654 -56.02 -9.29 -8.35
C VAL A 654 -56.82 -9.18 -9.66
N ALA A 655 -56.12 -8.87 -10.77
CA ALA A 655 -56.73 -8.78 -12.10
C ALA A 655 -57.32 -10.14 -12.57
N ALA A 656 -56.60 -11.23 -12.34
CA ALA A 656 -57.06 -12.58 -12.64
C ALA A 656 -58.30 -12.98 -11.79
N ALA A 657 -58.32 -12.54 -10.54
CA ALA A 657 -59.49 -12.75 -9.68
C ALA A 657 -60.71 -11.93 -10.15
N LYS A 658 -60.48 -10.65 -10.51
CA LYS A 658 -61.50 -9.79 -11.10
C LYS A 658 -62.11 -10.39 -12.34
N ALA A 659 -61.28 -10.93 -13.26
CA ALA A 659 -61.79 -11.60 -14.48
C ALA A 659 -62.70 -12.78 -14.14
N ARG A 660 -62.31 -13.64 -13.19
CA ARG A 660 -63.11 -14.80 -12.76
C ARG A 660 -64.45 -14.40 -12.13
N VAL A 661 -64.49 -13.34 -11.29
CA VAL A 661 -65.73 -12.84 -10.66
C VAL A 661 -66.68 -12.25 -11.70
N LEU A 662 -66.14 -11.50 -12.67
CA LEU A 662 -66.93 -10.94 -13.76
C LEU A 662 -67.48 -12.03 -14.74
N GLU A 663 -66.69 -13.05 -15.04
CA GLU A 663 -67.14 -14.20 -15.81
C GLU A 663 -68.30 -14.93 -15.13
N ALA A 664 -68.24 -14.98 -13.79
CA ALA A 664 -69.35 -15.56 -12.97
C ALA A 664 -70.58 -14.63 -12.83
N LYS A 665 -70.58 -13.46 -13.51
CA LYS A 665 -71.64 -12.44 -13.43
C LYS A 665 -71.90 -11.90 -12.02
N GLN A 666 -70.84 -11.87 -11.17
CA GLN A 666 -70.90 -11.32 -9.82
C GLN A 666 -70.32 -9.88 -9.80
N GLU A 667 -70.82 -9.12 -8.82
CA GLU A 667 -70.30 -7.75 -8.63
C GLU A 667 -68.88 -7.81 -8.09
N TRP A 668 -68.00 -6.97 -8.68
CA TRP A 668 -66.65 -6.84 -8.25
C TRP A 668 -66.46 -5.61 -7.36
N ASN A 669 -65.98 -5.82 -6.13
CA ASN A 669 -65.48 -4.77 -5.26
C ASN A 669 -64.00 -5.05 -4.93
N GLU A 670 -63.09 -4.22 -5.47
CA GLU A 670 -61.67 -4.43 -5.32
C GLU A 670 -61.22 -4.24 -3.88
N GLU A 671 -61.77 -3.26 -3.16
CA GLU A 671 -61.37 -2.94 -1.79
C GLU A 671 -61.74 -4.12 -0.85
N THR A 672 -62.96 -4.62 -0.92
CA THR A 672 -63.39 -5.77 -0.15
C THR A 672 -62.55 -7.01 -0.49
N TYR A 673 -62.35 -7.26 -1.78
CA TYR A 673 -61.48 -8.40 -2.20
C TYR A 673 -60.09 -8.30 -1.64
N ARG A 674 -59.48 -7.13 -1.67
CA ARG A 674 -58.10 -6.91 -1.11
C ARG A 674 -58.04 -7.12 0.41
N LEU A 675 -59.10 -6.73 1.14
CA LEU A 675 -59.20 -6.94 2.57
C LEU A 675 -59.39 -8.42 2.93
N ASP A 676 -60.23 -9.13 2.16
CA ASP A 676 -60.55 -10.56 2.45
C ASP A 676 -59.40 -11.52 2.05
N HIS A 677 -58.54 -11.11 1.07
CA HIS A 677 -57.49 -11.97 0.49
C HIS A 677 -56.06 -11.43 0.75
N VAL A 678 -55.84 -10.75 1.87
CA VAL A 678 -54.55 -10.16 2.20
C VAL A 678 -53.43 -11.17 2.18
N ALA A 679 -53.66 -12.40 2.67
CA ALA A 679 -52.61 -13.42 2.74
C ALA A 679 -52.22 -13.94 1.36
N GLU A 680 -53.22 -14.19 0.48
CA GLU A 680 -52.99 -14.68 -0.89
C GLU A 680 -52.32 -13.61 -1.75
N ILE A 681 -52.73 -12.36 -1.61
CA ILE A 681 -52.11 -11.24 -2.31
C ILE A 681 -50.64 -11.05 -1.85
N LYS A 682 -50.36 -11.22 -0.54
CA LYS A 682 -48.98 -11.22 -0.06
C LYS A 682 -48.17 -12.39 -0.63
N ALA A 683 -48.76 -13.56 -0.74
CA ALA A 683 -48.11 -14.75 -1.30
C ALA A 683 -47.87 -14.65 -2.81
N ALA A 684 -48.69 -13.87 -3.56
CA ALA A 684 -48.61 -13.67 -5.01
C ALA A 684 -47.34 -12.99 -5.38
N GLY A 685 -46.32 -12.88 -5.05
CA GLY A 685 -45.03 -12.32 -5.40
C GLY A 685 -43.93 -12.80 -4.45
N ALA A 686 -44.22 -13.76 -3.58
CA ALA A 686 -43.24 -14.21 -2.57
C ALA A 686 -42.00 -14.82 -3.18
N HIS A 687 -42.05 -15.35 -4.39
CA HIS A 687 -40.90 -15.91 -5.13
C HIS A 687 -39.97 -14.85 -5.64
N ILE A 688 -40.39 -13.59 -5.77
CA ILE A 688 -39.56 -12.50 -6.25
C ILE A 688 -38.54 -12.11 -5.17
N LYS A 689 -37.29 -12.04 -5.57
CA LYS A 689 -36.14 -11.60 -4.76
C LYS A 689 -35.53 -10.34 -5.38
N LEU A 690 -34.78 -9.59 -4.60
CA LEU A 690 -33.96 -8.53 -5.15
C LEU A 690 -32.92 -9.13 -6.11
N PRO A 691 -32.58 -8.40 -7.17
CA PRO A 691 -31.53 -8.83 -8.09
C PRO A 691 -30.18 -8.94 -7.37
N LYS A 692 -29.36 -9.88 -7.82
CA LYS A 692 -27.94 -9.88 -7.48
C LYS A 692 -27.28 -8.73 -8.23
N LEU A 693 -26.59 -7.87 -7.50
CA LEU A 693 -25.91 -6.71 -8.05
C LEU A 693 -24.43 -7.01 -8.28
N ARG A 694 -23.89 -6.49 -9.37
CA ARG A 694 -22.49 -6.63 -9.74
C ARG A 694 -21.79 -5.28 -9.53
N MET A 695 -20.84 -5.25 -8.61
CA MET A 695 -20.07 -4.06 -8.30
C MET A 695 -18.66 -4.19 -8.85
N VAL A 696 -18.31 -3.37 -9.82
CA VAL A 696 -16.96 -3.26 -10.35
C VAL A 696 -16.16 -2.26 -9.52
N CYS A 697 -14.93 -2.61 -9.21
CA CYS A 697 -14.01 -1.78 -8.44
C CYS A 697 -12.65 -1.71 -9.12
N ASP A 698 -12.07 -0.52 -9.18
CA ASP A 698 -10.65 -0.35 -9.50
C ASP A 698 -9.81 -1.21 -8.53
N PRO A 699 -8.84 -1.99 -8.99
CA PRO A 699 -7.93 -2.78 -8.14
C PRO A 699 -6.93 -1.93 -7.35
N ASP A 700 -7.16 -0.65 -7.22
CA ASP A 700 -6.48 0.20 -6.23
C ASP A 700 -6.71 -0.33 -4.81
N GLU A 701 -5.68 -0.31 -3.98
CA GLU A 701 -5.72 -0.90 -2.63
C GLU A 701 -6.78 -0.25 -1.73
N VAL A 702 -6.92 1.07 -1.81
CA VAL A 702 -7.90 1.83 -1.01
C VAL A 702 -9.32 1.52 -1.49
N ALA A 703 -9.53 1.56 -2.81
CA ALA A 703 -10.81 1.31 -3.43
C ALA A 703 -11.29 -0.12 -3.16
N MET A 704 -10.42 -1.11 -3.34
CA MET A 704 -10.73 -2.52 -3.07
C MET A 704 -11.03 -2.78 -1.60
N LEU A 705 -10.20 -2.26 -0.69
CA LEU A 705 -10.42 -2.40 0.76
C LEU A 705 -11.77 -1.80 1.18
N ALA A 706 -12.09 -0.61 0.66
CA ALA A 706 -13.36 0.05 0.92
C ALA A 706 -14.54 -0.76 0.36
N ALA A 707 -14.45 -1.21 -0.89
CA ALA A 707 -15.49 -1.98 -1.56
C ALA A 707 -15.77 -3.32 -0.85
N GLU A 708 -14.74 -4.05 -0.45
CA GLU A 708 -14.87 -5.30 0.32
C GLU A 708 -15.62 -5.10 1.64
N LYS A 709 -15.28 -4.05 2.39
CA LYS A 709 -15.95 -3.72 3.65
C LYS A 709 -17.41 -3.32 3.44
N MET A 710 -17.69 -2.51 2.42
CA MET A 710 -19.05 -2.11 2.07
C MET A 710 -19.88 -3.29 1.61
N VAL A 711 -19.38 -4.12 0.70
CA VAL A 711 -20.08 -5.33 0.22
C VAL A 711 -20.36 -6.29 1.37
N THR A 712 -19.42 -6.51 2.27
CA THR A 712 -19.62 -7.32 3.47
C THR A 712 -20.76 -6.75 4.32
N ARG A 713 -20.82 -5.43 4.51
CA ARG A 713 -21.87 -4.78 5.29
C ARG A 713 -23.22 -4.87 4.61
N TRP A 714 -23.31 -4.63 3.31
CA TRP A 714 -24.54 -4.74 2.52
C TRP A 714 -25.10 -6.17 2.51
N LYS A 715 -24.23 -7.19 2.45
CA LYS A 715 -24.65 -8.60 2.59
C LYS A 715 -25.30 -8.87 3.94
N LEU A 716 -24.77 -8.31 5.03
CA LEU A 716 -25.40 -8.41 6.36
C LEU A 716 -26.76 -7.70 6.42
N LEU A 717 -26.97 -6.63 5.64
CA LEU A 717 -28.25 -5.94 5.50
C LEU A 717 -29.22 -6.66 4.54
N GLY A 718 -28.76 -7.74 3.89
CA GLY A 718 -29.56 -8.59 3.00
C GLY A 718 -29.58 -8.15 1.55
N PHE A 719 -28.66 -7.31 1.09
CA PHE A 719 -28.39 -7.08 -0.33
C PHE A 719 -27.47 -8.18 -0.85
N ASP A 720 -27.71 -8.67 -2.05
CA ASP A 720 -26.84 -9.64 -2.72
C ASP A 720 -25.93 -8.90 -3.70
N ILE A 721 -24.64 -8.73 -3.34
CA ILE A 721 -23.69 -7.97 -4.14
C ILE A 721 -22.45 -8.82 -4.38
N GLU A 722 -22.08 -8.95 -5.64
CA GLU A 722 -20.82 -9.53 -6.08
C GLU A 722 -19.81 -8.41 -6.38
N LEU A 723 -18.65 -8.49 -5.75
CA LEU A 723 -17.54 -7.60 -6.05
C LEU A 723 -16.72 -8.18 -7.19
N ILE A 724 -16.54 -7.40 -8.25
CA ILE A 724 -15.76 -7.78 -9.43
C ILE A 724 -14.54 -6.86 -9.46
N PRO A 725 -13.32 -7.39 -9.31
CA PRO A 725 -12.12 -6.61 -9.55
C PRO A 725 -12.10 -6.10 -11.00
N GLY A 726 -11.74 -4.85 -11.20
CA GLY A 726 -11.65 -4.26 -12.54
C GLY A 726 -10.53 -4.84 -13.42
N ASP A 727 -9.69 -5.71 -12.85
CA ASP A 727 -8.64 -6.44 -13.57
C ASP A 727 -9.08 -7.90 -13.81
N THR A 728 -9.69 -8.14 -14.95
CA THR A 728 -10.21 -9.46 -15.34
C THR A 728 -9.37 -10.15 -16.41
N GLY A 729 -8.10 -9.75 -16.57
CA GLY A 729 -7.21 -10.38 -17.54
C GLY A 729 -7.59 -10.17 -19.02
N GLY A 730 -8.17 -9.01 -19.36
CA GLY A 730 -8.50 -8.62 -20.72
C GLY A 730 -9.95 -8.88 -21.14
N ALA A 731 -10.86 -9.24 -20.22
CA ALA A 731 -12.28 -9.32 -20.53
C ALA A 731 -12.87 -7.91 -20.66
N LYS A 732 -13.54 -7.63 -21.79
CA LYS A 732 -14.31 -6.39 -22.00
C LYS A 732 -15.59 -6.44 -21.19
N PHE A 733 -15.83 -5.42 -20.37
CA PHE A 733 -17.11 -5.22 -19.73
C PHE A 733 -17.99 -4.32 -20.62
N GLY A 734 -19.16 -4.84 -20.99
CA GLY A 734 -20.21 -4.03 -21.59
C GLY A 734 -21.08 -3.36 -20.53
N ASP A 735 -21.99 -2.48 -20.97
CA ASP A 735 -22.98 -1.85 -20.09
C ASP A 735 -23.87 -2.87 -19.35
N GLU A 736 -23.97 -4.10 -19.87
CA GLU A 736 -24.79 -5.17 -19.28
C GLU A 736 -24.05 -5.95 -18.18
N ASP A 737 -22.76 -5.71 -17.97
CA ASP A 737 -21.91 -6.55 -17.11
C ASP A 737 -21.77 -6.01 -15.68
N TRP A 738 -22.23 -4.81 -15.40
CA TRP A 738 -22.11 -4.17 -14.11
C TRP A 738 -23.39 -3.37 -13.73
N ASP A 739 -23.60 -3.19 -12.43
CA ASP A 739 -24.72 -2.44 -11.87
C ASP A 739 -24.25 -1.26 -11.00
N LEU A 740 -23.11 -1.43 -10.30
CA LEU A 740 -22.45 -0.42 -9.50
C LEU A 740 -20.97 -0.35 -9.88
N MET A 741 -20.38 0.82 -9.78
CA MET A 741 -18.96 1.01 -9.99
C MET A 741 -18.39 1.91 -8.92
N TYR A 742 -17.32 1.44 -8.28
CA TYR A 742 -16.50 2.28 -7.42
C TYR A 742 -15.57 3.12 -8.28
N ARG A 743 -15.63 4.44 -8.10
CA ARG A 743 -14.88 5.38 -8.93
C ARG A 743 -14.13 6.39 -8.08
N ARG A 744 -12.90 6.68 -8.48
CA ARG A 744 -12.13 7.81 -8.00
C ARG A 744 -12.23 8.93 -9.02
N SER A 745 -12.50 10.15 -8.59
CA SER A 745 -12.73 11.30 -9.47
C SER A 745 -11.97 12.52 -8.99
N HIS A 746 -11.39 13.25 -9.94
CA HIS A 746 -10.76 14.54 -9.74
C HIS A 746 -11.57 15.59 -10.52
N MET A 747 -12.81 15.81 -10.10
CA MET A 747 -13.71 16.72 -10.79
C MET A 747 -13.21 18.16 -10.66
N GLN A 748 -12.86 18.77 -11.79
CA GLN A 748 -12.31 20.12 -11.87
C GLN A 748 -13.40 21.16 -12.04
N GLU A 749 -14.35 20.88 -12.93
CA GLU A 749 -15.43 21.78 -13.28
C GLU A 749 -16.79 21.06 -13.29
N PRO A 750 -17.57 21.18 -12.21
CA PRO A 750 -18.86 20.49 -12.09
C PRO A 750 -19.86 20.77 -13.21
N LEU A 751 -19.85 21.98 -13.81
CA LEU A 751 -20.69 22.32 -14.95
C LEU A 751 -20.50 21.36 -16.13
N PHE A 752 -19.30 20.81 -16.30
CA PHE A 752 -18.94 19.96 -17.42
C PHE A 752 -18.71 18.52 -17.00
N ASP A 753 -17.97 18.29 -15.94
CA ASP A 753 -17.49 16.95 -15.55
C ASP A 753 -18.60 16.08 -14.94
N LEU A 754 -19.68 16.69 -14.43
CA LEU A 754 -20.84 15.97 -13.89
C LEU A 754 -21.54 15.09 -14.93
N TRP A 755 -21.62 15.55 -16.16
CA TRP A 755 -22.23 14.79 -17.24
C TRP A 755 -21.51 13.49 -17.51
N GLU A 756 -20.19 13.54 -17.64
CA GLU A 756 -19.35 12.37 -17.88
C GLU A 756 -19.43 11.37 -16.72
N LEU A 757 -19.51 11.87 -15.50
CA LEU A 757 -19.67 11.02 -14.32
C LEU A 757 -21.01 10.27 -14.31
N LEU A 758 -22.11 10.96 -14.61
CA LEU A 758 -23.46 10.40 -14.56
C LEU A 758 -23.75 9.47 -15.74
N LEU A 759 -23.29 9.83 -16.94
CA LEU A 759 -23.43 9.02 -18.15
C LEU A 759 -22.47 7.83 -18.17
N THR A 760 -21.41 7.89 -17.37
CA THR A 760 -20.31 6.91 -17.35
C THR A 760 -19.56 6.80 -18.69
N ASP A 761 -19.74 7.77 -19.57
CA ASP A 761 -19.02 7.92 -20.84
C ASP A 761 -19.00 9.39 -21.28
N ALA A 762 -18.30 9.68 -22.35
CA ALA A 762 -18.19 11.02 -22.95
C ALA A 762 -19.24 11.29 -24.08
N SER A 763 -20.27 10.47 -24.20
CA SER A 763 -21.25 10.57 -25.30
C SER A 763 -22.17 11.78 -25.18
N PHE A 764 -22.38 12.30 -23.98
CA PHE A 764 -23.35 13.34 -23.64
C PHE A 764 -24.80 13.02 -24.07
N ASP A 765 -25.08 11.73 -24.24
CA ASP A 765 -26.40 11.24 -24.61
C ASP A 765 -27.31 11.15 -23.38
N VAL A 766 -28.22 12.12 -23.24
CA VAL A 766 -29.17 12.19 -22.12
C VAL A 766 -30.14 11.01 -22.12
N ASP A 767 -30.37 10.36 -23.26
CA ASP A 767 -31.27 9.22 -23.36
C ASP A 767 -30.70 7.99 -22.63
N ARG A 768 -29.40 7.92 -22.44
CA ARG A 768 -28.76 6.90 -21.56
C ARG A 768 -29.22 7.00 -20.11
N LEU A 769 -29.64 8.18 -19.66
CA LEU A 769 -30.20 8.39 -18.32
C LEU A 769 -31.68 7.98 -18.22
N SER A 770 -32.11 7.03 -19.05
CA SER A 770 -33.53 6.58 -19.09
C SER A 770 -34.05 6.03 -17.75
N SER A 771 -33.14 5.53 -16.88
CA SER A 771 -33.44 5.15 -15.50
C SER A 771 -33.70 6.32 -14.55
N TYR A 772 -33.34 7.53 -14.96
CA TYR A 772 -33.51 8.75 -14.17
C TYR A 772 -34.87 9.39 -14.51
N PRO A 773 -35.51 10.08 -13.55
CA PRO A 773 -36.73 10.80 -13.81
C PRO A 773 -36.55 11.91 -14.87
N ASP A 774 -37.59 12.19 -15.66
CA ASP A 774 -37.54 13.19 -16.72
C ASP A 774 -37.12 14.56 -16.21
N TRP A 775 -37.56 14.94 -15.02
CA TRP A 775 -37.20 16.22 -14.42
C TRP A 775 -35.67 16.33 -14.15
N MET A 776 -35.01 15.21 -13.76
CA MET A 776 -33.56 15.22 -13.52
C MET A 776 -32.78 15.36 -14.83
N ARG A 777 -33.23 14.65 -15.86
CA ARG A 777 -32.67 14.81 -17.22
C ARG A 777 -32.84 16.24 -17.73
N GLN A 778 -33.99 16.82 -17.49
CA GLN A 778 -34.29 18.20 -17.87
C GLN A 778 -33.43 19.20 -17.09
N GLU A 779 -33.17 18.98 -15.80
CA GLU A 779 -32.31 19.89 -15.02
C GLU A 779 -30.85 19.83 -15.48
N LEU A 780 -30.35 18.67 -15.88
CA LEU A 780 -29.04 18.58 -16.51
C LEU A 780 -28.98 19.35 -17.82
N ILE A 781 -30.02 19.29 -18.65
CA ILE A 781 -30.12 20.09 -19.85
C ILE A 781 -30.21 21.58 -19.49
N ASN A 782 -31.03 21.93 -18.52
CA ASN A 782 -31.22 23.32 -18.08
C ASN A 782 -29.94 23.91 -17.51
N LEU A 783 -29.09 23.11 -16.90
CA LEU A 783 -27.78 23.54 -16.42
C LEU A 783 -26.92 24.11 -17.56
N ASP A 784 -26.92 23.44 -18.72
CA ASP A 784 -26.25 23.93 -19.92
C ASP A 784 -26.88 25.22 -20.51
N TYR A 785 -28.13 25.52 -20.19
CA TYR A 785 -28.86 26.73 -20.58
C TYR A 785 -28.84 27.84 -19.53
N ALA A 786 -28.09 27.65 -18.42
CA ALA A 786 -27.97 28.68 -17.41
C ALA A 786 -27.40 29.99 -18.00
N THR A 787 -28.00 31.10 -17.65
CA THR A 787 -27.68 32.41 -18.23
C THR A 787 -26.70 33.22 -17.37
N SER A 788 -26.45 32.79 -16.16
CA SER A 788 -25.51 33.40 -15.24
C SER A 788 -24.88 32.33 -14.34
N PHE A 789 -23.76 32.66 -13.74
CA PHE A 789 -23.10 31.77 -12.78
C PHE A 789 -23.99 31.48 -11.56
N LEU A 790 -24.76 32.45 -11.10
CA LEU A 790 -25.72 32.26 -10.00
C LEU A 790 -26.83 31.27 -10.39
N ASP A 791 -27.39 31.40 -11.59
CA ASP A 791 -28.40 30.45 -12.11
C ASP A 791 -27.84 29.05 -12.22
N ALA A 792 -26.63 28.91 -12.73
CA ALA A 792 -25.94 27.62 -12.79
C ALA A 792 -25.71 27.01 -11.40
N GLN A 793 -25.27 27.80 -10.44
CA GLN A 793 -25.07 27.39 -9.05
C GLN A 793 -26.39 26.95 -8.40
N GLU A 794 -27.47 27.67 -8.57
CA GLU A 794 -28.80 27.29 -8.06
C GLU A 794 -29.27 25.96 -8.65
N ARG A 795 -29.02 25.72 -9.94
CA ARG A 795 -29.33 24.42 -10.59
C ARG A 795 -28.45 23.31 -10.09
N LEU A 796 -27.14 23.54 -9.90
CA LEU A 796 -26.25 22.57 -9.28
C LEU A 796 -26.66 22.24 -7.85
N PHE A 797 -27.15 23.23 -7.08
CA PHE A 797 -27.69 22.97 -5.73
C PHE A 797 -28.96 22.14 -5.79
N LEU A 798 -29.85 22.38 -6.77
CA LEU A 798 -31.02 21.57 -6.99
C LEU A 798 -30.66 20.14 -7.38
N ILE A 799 -29.75 19.97 -8.34
CA ILE A 799 -29.20 18.67 -8.77
C ILE A 799 -28.58 17.94 -7.58
N HIS A 800 -27.71 18.61 -6.80
CA HIS A 800 -27.06 18.04 -5.61
C HIS A 800 -28.10 17.49 -4.62
N ARG A 801 -29.10 18.29 -4.27
CA ARG A 801 -30.18 17.90 -3.36
C ARG A 801 -30.94 16.68 -3.87
N HIS A 802 -31.26 16.64 -5.15
CA HIS A 802 -31.99 15.53 -5.74
C HIS A 802 -31.13 14.27 -5.93
N MET A 803 -29.86 14.42 -6.29
CA MET A 803 -28.92 13.28 -6.33
C MET A 803 -28.86 12.57 -4.98
N THR A 804 -28.72 13.32 -3.91
CA THR A 804 -28.64 12.79 -2.55
C THR A 804 -29.99 12.19 -2.14
N ALA A 805 -31.10 12.90 -2.37
CA ALA A 805 -32.44 12.45 -1.97
C ALA A 805 -32.90 11.18 -2.70
N GLN A 806 -32.54 11.00 -3.96
CA GLN A 806 -32.89 9.85 -4.78
C GLN A 806 -31.81 8.79 -4.87
N GLY A 807 -30.63 9.06 -4.34
CA GLY A 807 -29.49 8.17 -4.36
C GLY A 807 -29.00 7.85 -5.77
N PHE A 808 -28.88 8.84 -6.67
CA PHE A 808 -28.39 8.61 -8.04
C PHE A 808 -26.92 8.22 -8.08
N LEU A 809 -26.17 8.59 -7.07
CA LEU A 809 -24.83 8.11 -6.78
C LEU A 809 -24.63 8.07 -5.25
N ILE A 810 -23.57 7.42 -4.79
CA ILE A 810 -23.21 7.35 -3.39
C ILE A 810 -21.86 8.06 -3.21
N PRO A 811 -21.86 9.35 -2.79
CA PRO A 811 -20.63 10.00 -2.37
C PRO A 811 -20.11 9.29 -1.12
N LEU A 812 -18.82 9.06 -1.05
CA LEU A 812 -18.17 8.39 0.08
C LEU A 812 -17.34 9.38 0.88
N TRP A 813 -16.19 9.77 0.37
CA TRP A 813 -15.25 10.68 1.00
C TRP A 813 -14.34 11.33 -0.02
N GLU A 814 -13.62 12.33 0.44
CA GLU A 814 -12.48 12.93 -0.24
C GLU A 814 -11.21 12.60 0.54
N ILE A 815 -10.14 12.32 -0.18
CA ILE A 815 -8.81 12.08 0.38
C ILE A 815 -7.84 13.03 -0.29
N ASP A 816 -7.05 13.74 0.52
CA ASP A 816 -5.93 14.52 0.05
C ASP A 816 -4.80 13.57 -0.31
N GLU A 817 -4.46 13.48 -1.58
CA GLU A 817 -3.34 12.69 -2.08
C GLU A 817 -2.13 13.59 -2.31
N PHE A 818 -0.95 12.96 -2.35
CA PHE A 818 0.31 13.68 -2.46
C PHE A 818 1.16 13.05 -3.57
N ILE A 819 2.16 13.80 -4.01
CA ILE A 819 3.20 13.32 -4.90
C ILE A 819 4.55 13.58 -4.24
N ALA A 820 5.43 12.58 -4.25
CA ALA A 820 6.79 12.75 -3.79
C ALA A 820 7.74 12.87 -4.98
N PHE A 821 8.65 13.81 -4.88
CA PHE A 821 9.71 14.07 -5.85
C PHE A 821 11.06 13.82 -5.21
N GLN A 822 11.98 13.18 -5.93
CA GLN A 822 13.36 13.06 -5.49
C GLN A 822 14.00 14.45 -5.33
N ARG A 823 14.98 14.59 -4.43
CA ARG A 823 15.65 15.85 -4.15
C ARG A 823 16.40 16.46 -5.34
N ASN A 824 16.72 15.66 -6.33
CA ASN A 824 17.34 16.11 -7.57
C ASN A 824 16.36 16.67 -8.60
N LEU A 825 15.04 16.60 -8.36
CA LEU A 825 14.03 17.19 -9.21
C LEU A 825 13.76 18.65 -8.85
N ALA A 826 13.54 19.48 -9.87
CA ALA A 826 13.17 20.89 -9.73
C ALA A 826 12.21 21.31 -10.85
N GLY A 827 11.58 22.48 -10.70
CA GLY A 827 10.68 23.05 -11.70
C GLY A 827 9.26 22.52 -11.65
N PHE A 828 8.94 21.61 -10.71
CA PHE A 828 7.58 21.13 -10.48
C PHE A 828 6.74 22.13 -9.70
N GLU A 829 5.43 22.04 -9.87
CA GLU A 829 4.47 22.89 -9.17
C GLU A 829 4.35 22.51 -7.68
N THR A 830 4.11 23.52 -6.84
CA THR A 830 3.91 23.31 -5.40
C THR A 830 2.57 22.65 -5.08
N ARG A 831 1.56 22.84 -5.95
CA ARG A 831 0.26 22.19 -5.87
C ARG A 831 -0.16 21.71 -7.26
N PRO A 832 0.38 20.57 -7.71
CA PRO A 832 0.07 20.06 -9.04
C PRO A 832 -1.40 19.63 -9.14
N VAL A 833 -2.01 19.81 -10.30
CA VAL A 833 -3.36 19.33 -10.60
C VAL A 833 -3.39 17.90 -11.11
N SER A 834 -2.24 17.41 -11.59
CA SER A 834 -2.06 16.06 -12.16
C SER A 834 -0.63 15.58 -11.97
N THR A 835 -0.37 14.32 -12.32
CA THR A 835 0.95 13.70 -12.17
C THR A 835 2.05 14.41 -12.97
N TYR A 836 1.72 14.87 -14.17
CA TYR A 836 2.69 15.49 -15.10
C TYR A 836 2.47 17.01 -15.26
N HIS A 837 1.78 17.66 -14.33
CA HIS A 837 1.50 19.08 -14.41
C HIS A 837 2.78 19.91 -14.58
N GLY A 838 2.96 20.49 -15.77
CA GLY A 838 4.12 21.32 -16.12
C GLY A 838 5.42 20.51 -16.33
N VAL A 839 5.33 19.22 -16.62
CA VAL A 839 6.49 18.31 -16.79
C VAL A 839 7.49 18.81 -17.84
N GLU A 840 7.05 19.57 -18.84
CA GLU A 840 7.90 20.20 -19.82
C GLU A 840 8.88 21.24 -19.25
N ARG A 841 8.67 21.66 -17.99
CA ARG A 841 9.54 22.60 -17.25
C ARG A 841 10.39 21.93 -16.19
N TRP A 842 10.21 20.63 -15.99
CA TRP A 842 10.93 19.92 -14.93
C TRP A 842 12.40 19.71 -15.31
N LEU A 843 13.24 19.70 -14.29
CA LEU A 843 14.69 19.55 -14.37
C LEU A 843 15.11 18.40 -13.47
N VAL A 844 15.77 17.39 -14.03
CA VAL A 844 16.45 16.35 -13.26
C VAL A 844 17.88 16.79 -13.04
N LYS A 845 18.20 17.26 -11.85
CA LYS A 845 19.57 17.65 -11.47
C LYS A 845 20.39 16.37 -11.28
N PRO A 846 21.57 16.30 -11.89
CA PRO A 846 22.42 15.12 -11.81
C PRO A 846 23.03 14.89 -10.41
#